data_34616263c092a64716373e93d9f772bd
#
_entry.id   34616263c092a64716373e93d9f772bd
#
_cell.length_a   1.000
_cell.length_b   1.000
_cell.length_c   1.000
_cell.angle_alpha   90.00
_cell.angle_beta   90.00
_cell.angle_gamma   90.00
#
_symmetry.space_group_name_H-M   'P 1'
#
loop_
_entity.id
_entity.type
_entity.pdbx_description
1 polymer ?
#
loop_
_entity_poly.entity_id
_entity_poly.type
_entity_poly.pdbx_seq_one_letter_code
_entity_poly.pdbx_strand_id
1 'polypeptide(L)'
;MQTPDMTDANIEKIGALFPNCITERKNEAGVVERAIDFDRLRQELSKEIVEGPEERYQFTWPNKRKAMREANRSTNMTLRPCREESEDFDHTENLYIEGDNLEVLKCLRETYLGKVKMIYIDPPYNTGNEFVYNDDFAVGSPEWEMMNNRDAEGNKLPANSDSNGRFHTDWLNMMYPRLKVARDLLSDDGVIFISVDDSEAANMKKLCDEVLGGGNFLAQVIWERAYSPINLMKHFSPSHDYILCYSRNTEETICNGIPRSQEANERYSNPDNDPRGVWKPSDLSVGPAVQENIYPITTPSGRIVEPPAGRSWSLSRNAFRERLQDNRIWFGPDGNSVPSMKRFLSELRKTGITPMTIWKYEEVGHSQDATQKLAKLFDGKKFFDYPKPVGLIKRCIELYADKYSIILDFFSGSATTAHAVMQLNAEDGGKRKFIMVQLPEPTDEKSEAYKAGYKNICEIGKERIRRAGKKIKEEHPEAKDLDTGFRVLKLDSSNMKDVFYTPGEVTQQNLFDSVENVKEDRSGEDLLFQVMLECNIPLTAKVECLGFGQEALGVGNGNALKSNGTSQKSIPVWSVNDGYLLACFEKGLTEEVITEIAKRKPYYFVMRDAGFKDDNTADNFDQIFAYYSKETIRRVI
;
A
#
# COMPACT_ATOMS: atom_id res chain seq x y z
N MET A 1 -18.81 -0.61 -14.78
CA MET A 1 -17.51 -0.99 -15.38
C MET A 1 -16.82 -1.97 -14.47
N GLN A 2 -16.09 -2.94 -15.00
CA GLN A 2 -15.39 -3.96 -14.22
C GLN A 2 -13.90 -3.72 -14.35
N THR A 3 -13.14 -4.02 -13.31
CA THR A 3 -11.68 -4.14 -13.44
C THR A 3 -11.36 -5.27 -14.44
N PRO A 4 -10.23 -5.20 -15.19
CA PRO A 4 -9.85 -6.26 -16.12
C PRO A 4 -9.77 -7.62 -15.42
N ASP A 5 -10.25 -8.67 -16.06
CA ASP A 5 -9.99 -10.03 -15.60
C ASP A 5 -8.51 -10.36 -15.86
N MET A 6 -7.77 -10.55 -14.77
CA MET A 6 -6.34 -10.84 -14.88
C MET A 6 -6.05 -12.22 -15.46
N THR A 7 -7.02 -13.13 -15.45
CA THR A 7 -6.89 -14.41 -16.11
C THR A 7 -6.83 -14.21 -17.61
N ASP A 8 -7.75 -13.43 -18.18
CA ASP A 8 -7.78 -13.10 -19.60
C ASP A 8 -6.53 -12.34 -20.03
N ALA A 9 -6.12 -11.32 -19.25
CA ALA A 9 -4.89 -10.58 -19.48
C ALA A 9 -3.63 -11.47 -19.44
N ASN A 10 -3.59 -12.46 -18.56
CA ASN A 10 -2.49 -13.42 -18.50
C ASN A 10 -2.52 -14.40 -19.71
N ILE A 11 -3.71 -14.84 -20.14
CA ILE A 11 -3.87 -15.66 -21.33
C ILE A 11 -3.40 -14.88 -22.56
N GLU A 12 -3.74 -13.61 -22.69
CA GLU A 12 -3.28 -12.76 -23.80
C GLU A 12 -1.76 -12.58 -23.80
N LYS A 13 -1.14 -12.33 -22.64
CA LYS A 13 0.32 -12.21 -22.51
C LYS A 13 1.04 -13.51 -22.89
N ILE A 14 0.55 -14.64 -22.42
CA ILE A 14 1.11 -15.94 -22.78
C ILE A 14 0.87 -16.22 -24.28
N GLY A 15 -0.30 -15.89 -24.81
CA GLY A 15 -0.61 -16.02 -26.22
C GLY A 15 0.24 -15.13 -27.13
N ALA A 16 0.65 -13.96 -26.66
CA ALA A 16 1.58 -13.10 -27.39
C ALA A 16 3.00 -13.71 -27.47
N LEU A 17 3.42 -14.43 -26.41
CA LEU A 17 4.73 -15.10 -26.35
C LEU A 17 4.72 -16.46 -27.06
N PHE A 18 3.62 -17.23 -26.89
CA PHE A 18 3.47 -18.60 -27.39
C PHE A 18 2.10 -18.79 -28.05
N PRO A 19 1.88 -18.27 -29.30
CA PRO A 19 0.57 -18.31 -29.96
C PRO A 19 0.01 -19.72 -30.17
N ASN A 20 0.87 -20.70 -30.34
CA ASN A 20 0.52 -22.13 -30.51
C ASN A 20 -0.01 -22.79 -29.21
N CYS A 21 0.14 -22.13 -28.06
CA CYS A 21 -0.37 -22.60 -26.78
C CYS A 21 -1.78 -22.11 -26.47
N ILE A 22 -2.39 -21.31 -27.34
CA ILE A 22 -3.78 -20.86 -27.16
C ILE A 22 -4.74 -21.91 -27.75
N THR A 23 -5.75 -22.26 -26.96
CA THR A 23 -6.82 -23.18 -27.33
C THR A 23 -8.18 -22.59 -26.93
N GLU A 24 -9.25 -23.27 -27.32
CA GLU A 24 -10.61 -22.91 -26.94
C GLU A 24 -11.17 -23.94 -25.94
N ARG A 25 -11.87 -23.48 -24.92
CA ARG A 25 -12.54 -24.31 -23.94
C ARG A 25 -13.99 -23.85 -23.76
N LYS A 26 -14.91 -24.76 -23.55
CA LYS A 26 -16.27 -24.44 -23.10
C LYS A 26 -16.27 -24.36 -21.58
N ASN A 27 -16.76 -23.24 -21.04
CA ASN A 27 -16.99 -23.11 -19.62
C ASN A 27 -18.22 -23.89 -19.14
N GLU A 28 -18.53 -23.88 -17.86
CA GLU A 28 -19.68 -24.58 -17.27
C GLU A 28 -21.04 -24.11 -17.81
N ALA A 29 -21.10 -22.87 -18.33
CA ALA A 29 -22.29 -22.31 -18.99
C ALA A 29 -22.36 -22.63 -20.50
N GLY A 30 -21.39 -23.38 -21.06
CA GLY A 30 -21.33 -23.75 -22.46
C GLY A 30 -20.79 -22.69 -23.42
N VAL A 31 -20.33 -21.53 -22.89
CA VAL A 31 -19.71 -20.46 -23.67
C VAL A 31 -18.26 -20.82 -23.99
N VAL A 32 -17.86 -20.57 -25.26
CA VAL A 32 -16.47 -20.80 -25.70
C VAL A 32 -15.60 -19.63 -25.26
N GLU A 33 -14.56 -19.93 -24.51
CA GLU A 33 -13.56 -18.97 -24.04
C GLU A 33 -12.14 -19.41 -24.41
N ARG A 34 -11.23 -18.45 -24.51
CA ARG A 34 -9.82 -18.73 -24.74
C ARG A 34 -9.19 -19.36 -23.51
N ALA A 35 -8.35 -20.35 -23.71
CA ALA A 35 -7.63 -21.06 -22.66
C ALA A 35 -6.20 -21.36 -23.11
N ILE A 36 -5.36 -21.75 -22.16
CA ILE A 36 -3.99 -22.17 -22.43
C ILE A 36 -3.94 -23.69 -22.48
N ASP A 37 -3.37 -24.23 -23.57
CA ASP A 37 -2.92 -25.60 -23.64
C ASP A 37 -1.62 -25.74 -22.86
N PHE A 38 -1.73 -26.20 -21.62
CA PHE A 38 -0.58 -26.33 -20.73
C PHE A 38 0.41 -27.41 -21.18
N ASP A 39 -0.02 -28.40 -21.91
CA ASP A 39 0.88 -29.45 -22.41
C ASP A 39 1.77 -28.89 -23.53
N ARG A 40 1.20 -28.06 -24.42
CA ARG A 40 1.98 -27.36 -25.43
C ARG A 40 2.89 -26.30 -24.79
N LEU A 41 2.40 -25.53 -23.81
CA LEU A 41 3.20 -24.54 -23.12
C LEU A 41 4.39 -25.19 -22.38
N ARG A 42 4.20 -26.37 -21.80
CA ARG A 42 5.30 -27.16 -21.22
C ARG A 42 6.35 -27.52 -22.25
N GLN A 43 5.95 -27.94 -23.43
CA GLN A 43 6.88 -28.29 -24.53
C GLN A 43 7.71 -27.08 -24.97
N GLU A 44 7.10 -25.88 -25.04
CA GLU A 44 7.81 -24.66 -25.41
C GLU A 44 8.78 -24.15 -24.35
N LEU A 45 8.50 -24.42 -23.07
CA LEU A 45 9.29 -23.88 -21.95
C LEU A 45 10.37 -24.83 -21.41
N SER A 46 10.41 -26.10 -21.88
CA SER A 46 11.29 -27.12 -21.30
C SER A 46 12.23 -27.72 -22.32
N LYS A 47 13.53 -27.70 -22.01
CA LYS A 47 14.52 -28.55 -22.71
C LYS A 47 14.34 -30.02 -22.35
N GLU A 48 13.90 -30.29 -21.13
CA GLU A 48 13.53 -31.61 -20.62
C GLU A 48 12.28 -31.46 -19.76
N ILE A 49 11.24 -32.27 -20.03
CA ILE A 49 10.01 -32.28 -19.24
C ILE A 49 10.29 -33.09 -17.98
N VAL A 50 10.22 -32.46 -16.82
CA VAL A 50 10.26 -33.16 -15.53
C VAL A 50 8.86 -33.71 -15.26
N GLU A 51 8.63 -34.96 -15.65
CA GLU A 51 7.41 -35.70 -15.33
C GLU A 51 7.71 -36.77 -14.28
N GLY A 52 6.71 -37.09 -13.48
CA GLY A 52 6.74 -38.21 -12.55
C GLY A 52 6.92 -37.84 -11.08
N PRO A 53 7.27 -38.81 -10.23
CA PRO A 53 7.26 -38.70 -8.77
C PRO A 53 8.42 -37.92 -8.17
N GLU A 54 9.13 -37.10 -8.94
CA GLU A 54 10.05 -36.14 -8.35
C GLU A 54 9.27 -35.15 -7.52
N GLU A 55 9.12 -35.49 -6.23
CA GLU A 55 8.42 -34.70 -5.26
C GLU A 55 9.03 -33.30 -5.17
N ARG A 56 8.28 -32.30 -5.66
CA ARG A 56 8.62 -30.90 -5.45
C ARG A 56 7.93 -30.41 -4.20
N TYR A 57 8.63 -29.67 -3.36
CA TYR A 57 8.00 -29.02 -2.22
C TYR A 57 6.86 -28.13 -2.70
N GLN A 58 5.66 -28.36 -2.17
CA GLN A 58 4.49 -27.54 -2.42
C GLN A 58 3.81 -27.21 -1.09
N PHE A 59 3.60 -25.94 -0.83
CA PHE A 59 2.75 -25.50 0.25
C PHE A 59 1.30 -25.53 -0.21
N THR A 60 0.52 -26.51 0.25
CA THR A 60 -0.87 -26.73 -0.18
C THR A 60 -1.83 -26.77 1.00
N TRP A 61 -3.05 -26.32 0.76
CA TRP A 61 -4.17 -26.38 1.71
C TRP A 61 -5.49 -26.49 0.95
N PRO A 62 -6.60 -26.91 1.60
CA PRO A 62 -7.93 -26.95 0.98
C PRO A 62 -8.35 -25.58 0.42
N ASN A 63 -8.95 -25.57 -0.77
CA ASN A 63 -9.41 -24.37 -1.48
C ASN A 63 -8.33 -23.39 -1.98
N LYS A 64 -7.05 -23.72 -1.89
CA LYS A 64 -5.96 -22.87 -2.43
C LYS A 64 -6.21 -22.41 -3.86
N ARG A 65 -6.66 -23.33 -4.75
CA ARG A 65 -6.96 -23.00 -6.16
C ARG A 65 -8.11 -21.98 -6.29
N LYS A 66 -9.09 -22.02 -5.36
CA LYS A 66 -10.16 -21.02 -5.31
C LYS A 66 -9.60 -19.66 -4.91
N ALA A 67 -8.79 -19.59 -3.86
CA ALA A 67 -8.10 -18.36 -3.43
C ALA A 67 -7.21 -17.77 -4.53
N MET A 68 -6.51 -18.61 -5.31
CA MET A 68 -5.72 -18.15 -6.46
C MET A 68 -6.59 -17.49 -7.54
N ARG A 69 -7.75 -18.08 -7.85
CA ARG A 69 -8.70 -17.51 -8.83
C ARG A 69 -9.32 -16.21 -8.32
N GLU A 70 -9.64 -16.16 -7.02
CA GLU A 70 -10.23 -14.97 -6.41
C GLU A 70 -9.34 -13.73 -6.52
N ALA A 71 -8.03 -13.88 -6.38
CA ALA A 71 -7.07 -12.80 -6.61
C ALA A 71 -7.10 -12.22 -8.04
N ASN A 72 -7.46 -13.04 -9.02
CA ASN A 72 -7.51 -12.66 -10.44
C ASN A 72 -8.90 -12.22 -10.89
N ARG A 73 -9.94 -12.53 -10.10
CA ARG A 73 -11.32 -12.17 -10.43
C ARG A 73 -11.45 -10.66 -10.49
N SER A 74 -12.09 -10.16 -11.55
CA SER A 74 -12.44 -8.75 -11.67
C SER A 74 -13.46 -8.35 -10.60
N THR A 75 -13.44 -7.08 -10.21
CA THR A 75 -14.48 -6.48 -9.36
C THR A 75 -15.35 -5.53 -10.17
N ASN A 76 -16.64 -5.49 -9.83
CA ASN A 76 -17.58 -4.49 -10.31
C ASN A 76 -17.86 -3.40 -9.24
N MET A 77 -17.05 -3.38 -8.18
CA MET A 77 -17.12 -2.37 -7.13
C MET A 77 -16.47 -1.07 -7.57
N THR A 78 -16.82 0.00 -6.86
CA THR A 78 -16.20 1.32 -7.01
C THR A 78 -15.97 1.97 -5.66
N LEU A 79 -15.24 3.09 -5.66
CA LEU A 79 -14.93 3.86 -4.47
C LEU A 79 -15.67 5.20 -4.54
N ARG A 80 -16.62 5.42 -3.63
CA ARG A 80 -17.43 6.63 -3.56
C ARG A 80 -16.82 7.63 -2.58
N PRO A 81 -16.65 8.90 -2.95
CA PRO A 81 -16.16 9.94 -2.04
C PRO A 81 -17.18 10.26 -0.96
N CYS A 82 -16.69 10.48 0.27
CA CYS A 82 -17.49 10.91 1.42
C CYS A 82 -16.86 12.18 2.02
N ARG A 83 -17.31 13.35 1.52
CA ARG A 83 -16.74 14.65 1.93
C ARG A 83 -17.01 14.97 3.39
N GLU A 84 -18.17 14.55 3.92
CA GLU A 84 -18.62 14.86 5.28
C GLU A 84 -17.71 14.22 6.35
N GLU A 85 -17.10 13.09 6.03
CA GLU A 85 -16.20 12.37 6.93
C GLU A 85 -14.72 12.66 6.68
N SER A 86 -14.41 13.37 5.59
CA SER A 86 -13.07 13.74 5.19
C SER A 86 -12.52 14.94 5.97
N GLU A 87 -11.21 15.11 5.95
CA GLU A 87 -10.51 16.28 6.47
C GLU A 87 -9.69 16.90 5.35
N ASP A 88 -9.90 18.19 5.04
CA ASP A 88 -9.24 18.90 3.93
C ASP A 88 -9.31 18.17 2.58
N PHE A 89 -10.52 17.73 2.21
CA PHE A 89 -10.76 16.87 1.04
C PHE A 89 -10.12 17.38 -0.26
N ASP A 90 -10.13 18.68 -0.49
CA ASP A 90 -9.71 19.24 -1.78
C ASP A 90 -8.18 19.34 -1.94
N HIS A 91 -7.40 19.39 -0.82
CA HIS A 91 -5.96 19.60 -0.87
C HIS A 91 -5.13 18.41 -0.41
N THR A 92 -5.71 17.52 0.42
CA THR A 92 -4.95 16.38 0.95
C THR A 92 -4.60 15.36 -0.13
N GLU A 93 -3.43 14.74 0.04
CA GLU A 93 -2.97 13.63 -0.78
C GLU A 93 -3.06 12.27 -0.07
N ASN A 94 -3.74 12.19 1.07
CA ASN A 94 -3.93 10.97 1.85
C ASN A 94 -5.32 10.37 1.65
N LEU A 95 -5.43 9.05 1.74
CA LEU A 95 -6.69 8.32 1.59
C LEU A 95 -7.01 7.48 2.82
N TYR A 96 -8.29 7.46 3.19
CA TYR A 96 -8.89 6.51 4.12
C TYR A 96 -10.07 5.82 3.42
N ILE A 97 -9.99 4.50 3.23
CA ILE A 97 -10.95 3.75 2.43
C ILE A 97 -11.68 2.75 3.31
N GLU A 98 -13.00 2.83 3.35
CA GLU A 98 -13.86 1.92 4.09
C GLU A 98 -14.38 0.82 3.16
N GLY A 99 -14.17 -0.43 3.52
CA GLY A 99 -14.68 -1.56 2.77
C GLY A 99 -13.86 -2.83 2.94
N ASP A 100 -14.29 -3.92 2.31
CA ASP A 100 -13.49 -5.14 2.22
C ASP A 100 -12.17 -4.83 1.52
N ASN A 101 -11.08 -5.22 2.18
CA ASN A 101 -9.76 -4.85 1.71
C ASN A 101 -9.35 -5.56 0.40
N LEU A 102 -9.83 -6.77 0.11
CA LEU A 102 -9.56 -7.44 -1.16
C LEU A 102 -10.19 -6.68 -2.33
N GLU A 103 -11.47 -6.31 -2.20
CA GLU A 103 -12.18 -5.57 -3.24
C GLU A 103 -11.62 -4.14 -3.40
N VAL A 104 -11.26 -3.48 -2.29
CA VAL A 104 -10.56 -2.18 -2.35
C VAL A 104 -9.22 -2.30 -3.07
N LEU A 105 -8.39 -3.30 -2.74
CA LEU A 105 -7.10 -3.53 -3.42
C LEU A 105 -7.28 -3.78 -4.92
N LYS A 106 -8.34 -4.52 -5.33
CA LYS A 106 -8.68 -4.72 -6.75
C LYS A 106 -9.07 -3.40 -7.42
N CYS A 107 -9.85 -2.54 -6.76
CA CYS A 107 -10.18 -1.20 -7.28
C CYS A 107 -8.93 -0.32 -7.46
N LEU A 108 -8.00 -0.38 -6.51
CA LEU A 108 -6.76 0.42 -6.54
C LEU A 108 -5.74 -0.10 -7.55
N ARG A 109 -5.86 -1.36 -7.99
CA ARG A 109 -4.83 -2.08 -8.74
C ARG A 109 -4.34 -1.34 -9.98
N GLU A 110 -5.24 -0.88 -10.83
CA GLU A 110 -4.86 -0.22 -12.09
C GLU A 110 -4.19 1.15 -11.83
N THR A 111 -4.76 1.92 -10.91
CA THR A 111 -4.29 3.28 -10.62
C THR A 111 -2.97 3.30 -9.85
N TYR A 112 -2.74 2.35 -8.95
CA TYR A 112 -1.58 2.29 -8.07
C TYR A 112 -0.61 1.14 -8.38
N LEU A 113 -0.74 0.50 -9.55
CA LEU A 113 0.16 -0.56 -10.02
C LEU A 113 1.63 -0.11 -9.95
N GLY A 114 2.45 -0.80 -9.17
CA GLY A 114 3.88 -0.51 -9.05
C GLY A 114 4.22 0.85 -8.43
N LYS A 115 3.30 1.48 -7.66
CA LYS A 115 3.52 2.83 -7.10
C LYS A 115 3.68 2.86 -5.58
N VAL A 116 3.33 1.81 -4.88
CA VAL A 116 3.39 1.75 -3.41
C VAL A 116 4.79 1.36 -2.98
N LYS A 117 5.45 2.24 -2.23
CA LYS A 117 6.82 2.01 -1.75
C LYS A 117 6.87 1.09 -0.54
N MET A 118 5.93 1.22 0.37
CA MET A 118 5.88 0.39 1.56
C MET A 118 4.44 -0.02 1.86
N ILE A 119 4.27 -1.29 2.17
CA ILE A 119 3.05 -1.85 2.75
C ILE A 119 3.38 -2.28 4.17
N TYR A 120 2.53 -1.88 5.13
CA TYR A 120 2.54 -2.44 6.47
C TYR A 120 1.16 -3.04 6.74
N ILE A 121 1.09 -4.25 7.25
CA ILE A 121 -0.17 -4.87 7.66
C ILE A 121 -0.07 -5.58 9.00
N ASP A 122 -1.16 -5.52 9.72
CA ASP A 122 -1.41 -6.21 10.99
C ASP A 122 -2.70 -7.04 10.86
N PRO A 123 -2.65 -8.18 10.13
CA PRO A 123 -3.84 -9.00 9.91
C PRO A 123 -4.28 -9.69 11.21
N PRO A 124 -5.51 -10.23 11.28
CA PRO A 124 -5.93 -11.09 12.40
C PRO A 124 -4.92 -12.21 12.63
N TYR A 125 -4.51 -12.43 13.89
CA TYR A 125 -3.48 -13.42 14.24
C TYR A 125 -4.00 -14.86 14.28
N ASN A 126 -5.32 -15.04 14.11
CA ASN A 126 -5.98 -16.34 14.14
C ASN A 126 -5.78 -17.06 15.49
N THR A 127 -6.01 -16.35 16.59
CA THR A 127 -5.85 -16.88 17.96
C THR A 127 -7.07 -17.59 18.49
N GLY A 128 -8.08 -17.84 17.64
CA GLY A 128 -9.32 -18.53 18.00
C GLY A 128 -10.47 -17.63 18.44
N ASN A 129 -10.24 -16.35 18.64
CA ASN A 129 -11.25 -15.37 19.04
C ASN A 129 -11.47 -14.26 18.00
N GLU A 130 -10.74 -14.29 16.89
CA GLU A 130 -10.73 -13.26 15.88
C GLU A 130 -11.59 -13.66 14.69
N PHE A 131 -12.14 -12.66 14.03
CA PHE A 131 -12.88 -12.83 12.80
C PHE A 131 -11.90 -13.02 11.64
N VAL A 132 -12.14 -14.04 10.82
CA VAL A 132 -11.47 -14.25 9.55
C VAL A 132 -12.47 -13.86 8.45
N TYR A 133 -12.08 -12.94 7.58
CA TYR A 133 -12.93 -12.47 6.48
C TYR A 133 -13.35 -13.65 5.60
N ASN A 134 -14.64 -13.73 5.29
CA ASN A 134 -15.16 -14.79 4.43
C ASN A 134 -15.38 -14.22 3.03
N ASP A 135 -14.53 -14.62 2.09
CA ASP A 135 -14.53 -14.13 0.70
C ASP A 135 -15.52 -14.88 -0.21
N ASP A 136 -16.42 -15.69 0.35
CA ASP A 136 -17.40 -16.47 -0.43
C ASP A 136 -18.64 -15.66 -0.87
N PHE A 137 -18.74 -14.37 -0.52
CA PHE A 137 -19.93 -13.56 -0.76
C PHE A 137 -19.91 -12.86 -2.12
N ALA A 138 -20.96 -13.09 -2.91
CA ALA A 138 -21.26 -12.26 -4.08
C ALA A 138 -21.87 -10.93 -3.61
N VAL A 139 -21.30 -9.82 -4.04
CA VAL A 139 -21.80 -8.46 -3.71
C VAL A 139 -23.21 -8.26 -4.23
N GLY A 140 -24.10 -7.71 -3.38
CA GLY A 140 -25.50 -7.45 -3.71
C GLY A 140 -26.46 -8.59 -3.36
N SER A 141 -25.96 -9.68 -2.75
CA SER A 141 -26.83 -10.71 -2.16
C SER A 141 -27.26 -10.28 -0.74
N PRO A 142 -28.36 -10.86 -0.21
CA PRO A 142 -28.73 -10.68 1.20
C PRO A 142 -27.56 -11.04 2.16
N GLU A 143 -26.61 -11.82 1.71
CA GLU A 143 -25.41 -12.20 2.42
C GLU A 143 -24.41 -11.02 2.58
N TRP A 144 -24.43 -10.01 1.70
CA TRP A 144 -23.64 -8.78 1.87
C TRP A 144 -24.16 -7.94 3.06
N GLU A 145 -25.47 -7.95 3.31
CA GLU A 145 -26.07 -7.35 4.51
C GLU A 145 -25.70 -8.14 5.78
N MET A 146 -25.39 -9.44 5.66
CA MET A 146 -24.83 -10.28 6.74
C MET A 146 -23.36 -9.97 7.08
N MET A 147 -22.64 -9.21 6.26
CA MET A 147 -21.26 -8.77 6.57
C MET A 147 -21.15 -7.89 7.82
N ASN A 148 -22.27 -7.55 8.45
CA ASN A 148 -22.30 -6.87 9.74
C ASN A 148 -22.01 -7.81 10.93
N ASN A 149 -21.24 -8.89 10.78
CA ASN A 149 -20.90 -9.87 11.83
C ASN A 149 -22.13 -10.52 12.53
N ARG A 150 -23.27 -10.54 11.86
CA ARG A 150 -24.49 -11.18 12.39
C ARG A 150 -25.12 -12.05 11.30
N ASP A 151 -25.67 -13.20 11.71
CA ASP A 151 -26.52 -14.03 10.85
C ASP A 151 -27.89 -13.35 10.60
N ALA A 152 -28.74 -13.98 9.77
CA ALA A 152 -30.09 -13.50 9.49
C ALA A 152 -30.97 -13.35 10.74
N GLU A 153 -30.63 -14.01 11.83
CA GLU A 153 -31.28 -13.97 13.14
C GLU A 153 -30.65 -12.93 14.08
N GLY A 154 -29.60 -12.20 13.64
CA GLY A 154 -28.91 -11.16 14.41
C GLY A 154 -27.86 -11.68 15.41
N ASN A 155 -27.47 -12.97 15.33
CA ASN A 155 -26.41 -13.53 16.16
C ASN A 155 -25.03 -13.18 15.56
N LYS A 156 -24.01 -12.98 16.44
CA LYS A 156 -22.63 -12.79 15.96
C LYS A 156 -22.17 -14.03 15.19
N LEU A 157 -21.59 -13.82 14.01
CA LEU A 157 -20.91 -14.88 13.27
C LEU A 157 -19.81 -15.49 14.17
N PRO A 158 -19.65 -16.82 14.19
CA PRO A 158 -18.68 -17.47 15.05
C PRO A 158 -17.25 -17.04 14.64
N ALA A 159 -16.46 -16.69 15.65
CA ALA A 159 -15.02 -16.54 15.46
C ALA A 159 -14.42 -17.83 14.90
N ASN A 160 -13.33 -17.74 14.15
CA ASN A 160 -12.59 -18.90 13.70
C ASN A 160 -11.93 -19.59 14.92
N SER A 161 -12.56 -20.60 15.46
CA SER A 161 -12.12 -21.25 16.70
C SER A 161 -11.16 -22.41 16.42
N ASP A 162 -10.28 -22.73 17.37
CA ASP A 162 -9.34 -23.87 17.31
C ASP A 162 -10.03 -25.22 17.07
N SER A 163 -11.31 -25.34 17.43
CA SER A 163 -12.13 -26.53 17.17
C SER A 163 -12.60 -26.63 15.71
N ASN A 164 -12.42 -25.58 14.91
CA ASN A 164 -12.71 -25.58 13.48
C ASN A 164 -11.63 -26.41 12.75
N GLY A 165 -12.00 -27.52 12.12
CA GLY A 165 -11.08 -28.34 11.30
C GLY A 165 -10.47 -27.61 10.10
N ARG A 166 -10.89 -26.36 9.83
CA ARG A 166 -10.38 -25.49 8.78
C ARG A 166 -9.64 -24.27 9.31
N PHE A 167 -9.33 -24.20 10.58
CA PHE A 167 -8.77 -23.05 11.28
C PHE A 167 -7.68 -22.29 10.50
N HIS A 168 -6.59 -22.97 10.15
CA HIS A 168 -5.53 -22.36 9.32
C HIS A 168 -5.93 -22.19 7.85
N THR A 169 -6.80 -23.08 7.34
CA THR A 169 -7.24 -23.07 5.94
C THR A 169 -8.01 -21.80 5.61
N ASP A 170 -8.98 -21.44 6.44
CA ASP A 170 -9.82 -20.26 6.19
C ASP A 170 -8.98 -18.97 6.25
N TRP A 171 -8.05 -18.91 7.20
CA TRP A 171 -7.10 -17.81 7.29
C TRP A 171 -6.16 -17.70 6.06
N LEU A 172 -5.62 -18.82 5.59
CA LEU A 172 -4.78 -18.87 4.39
C LEU A 172 -5.55 -18.46 3.13
N ASN A 173 -6.81 -18.91 3.00
CA ASN A 173 -7.67 -18.53 1.88
C ASN A 173 -7.98 -17.04 1.88
N MET A 174 -8.15 -16.41 3.05
CA MET A 174 -8.32 -14.98 3.21
C MET A 174 -7.02 -14.21 2.84
N MET A 175 -5.86 -14.64 3.33
CA MET A 175 -4.61 -13.90 3.16
C MET A 175 -4.02 -14.00 1.76
N TYR A 176 -4.13 -15.15 1.10
CA TYR A 176 -3.50 -15.40 -0.20
C TYR A 176 -3.90 -14.37 -1.28
N PRO A 177 -5.20 -14.15 -1.56
CA PRO A 177 -5.61 -13.22 -2.62
C PRO A 177 -5.19 -11.78 -2.30
N ARG A 178 -5.26 -11.36 -1.04
CA ARG A 178 -4.85 -10.02 -0.58
C ARG A 178 -3.37 -9.76 -0.81
N LEU A 179 -2.53 -10.69 -0.41
CA LEU A 179 -1.08 -10.57 -0.63
C LEU A 179 -0.72 -10.59 -2.13
N LYS A 180 -1.44 -11.38 -2.93
CA LYS A 180 -1.20 -11.45 -4.37
C LYS A 180 -1.51 -10.11 -5.06
N VAL A 181 -2.64 -9.48 -4.72
CA VAL A 181 -2.98 -8.16 -5.27
C VAL A 181 -2.05 -7.07 -4.70
N ALA A 182 -1.76 -7.12 -3.40
CA ALA A 182 -0.84 -6.18 -2.74
C ALA A 182 0.56 -6.19 -3.36
N ARG A 183 1.06 -7.37 -3.77
CA ARG A 183 2.32 -7.50 -4.51
C ARG A 183 2.34 -6.68 -5.79
N ASP A 184 1.22 -6.63 -6.53
CA ASP A 184 1.15 -5.89 -7.79
C ASP A 184 1.20 -4.36 -7.56
N LEU A 185 0.74 -3.89 -6.40
CA LEU A 185 0.78 -2.47 -6.03
C LEU A 185 2.19 -2.01 -5.64
N LEU A 186 3.06 -2.92 -5.13
CA LEU A 186 4.42 -2.57 -4.73
C LEU A 186 5.25 -2.10 -5.93
N SER A 187 6.00 -1.01 -5.75
CA SER A 187 7.07 -0.61 -6.68
C SER A 187 8.17 -1.68 -6.73
N ASP A 188 9.00 -1.66 -7.77
CA ASP A 188 10.06 -2.68 -7.93
C ASP A 188 11.02 -2.71 -6.74
N ASP A 189 11.27 -1.56 -6.12
CA ASP A 189 12.07 -1.40 -4.91
C ASP A 189 11.20 -1.37 -3.62
N GLY A 190 9.94 -1.75 -3.73
CA GLY A 190 8.96 -1.71 -2.65
C GLY A 190 9.12 -2.84 -1.64
N VAL A 191 8.64 -2.62 -0.41
CA VAL A 191 8.77 -3.53 0.73
C VAL A 191 7.44 -3.72 1.43
N ILE A 192 7.16 -4.94 1.88
CA ILE A 192 6.02 -5.26 2.76
C ILE A 192 6.51 -5.74 4.12
N PHE A 193 5.91 -5.20 5.18
CA PHE A 193 6.05 -5.64 6.57
C PHE A 193 4.73 -6.24 7.05
N ILE A 194 4.80 -7.43 7.65
CA ILE A 194 3.63 -8.18 8.10
C ILE A 194 3.83 -8.57 9.54
N SER A 195 3.03 -8.02 10.44
CA SER A 195 3.00 -8.42 11.85
C SER A 195 2.22 -9.72 12.01
N VAL A 196 2.73 -10.63 12.81
CA VAL A 196 2.11 -11.92 13.12
C VAL A 196 2.71 -12.49 14.41
N ASP A 197 1.94 -13.27 15.16
CA ASP A 197 2.46 -14.03 16.31
C ASP A 197 2.80 -15.49 15.96
N ASP A 198 3.07 -16.30 16.98
CA ASP A 198 3.42 -17.72 16.83
C ASP A 198 2.34 -18.56 16.12
N SER A 199 1.05 -18.13 16.17
CA SER A 199 -0.08 -18.90 15.63
C SER A 199 0.03 -19.13 14.14
N GLU A 200 0.41 -18.09 13.38
CA GLU A 200 0.45 -18.15 11.91
C GLU A 200 1.81 -17.74 11.28
N ALA A 201 2.83 -17.43 12.07
CA ALA A 201 4.13 -16.99 11.55
C ALA A 201 4.74 -17.98 10.53
N ALA A 202 4.65 -19.28 10.81
CA ALA A 202 5.18 -20.32 9.93
C ALA A 202 4.38 -20.42 8.61
N ASN A 203 3.06 -20.31 8.67
CA ASN A 203 2.18 -20.34 7.51
C ASN A 203 2.32 -19.06 6.68
N MET A 204 2.37 -17.88 7.32
CA MET A 204 2.60 -16.61 6.66
C MET A 204 3.93 -16.58 5.91
N LYS A 205 5.00 -17.07 6.53
CA LYS A 205 6.32 -17.18 5.88
C LYS A 205 6.26 -17.98 4.59
N LYS A 206 5.62 -19.17 4.62
CA LYS A 206 5.46 -20.03 3.43
C LYS A 206 4.57 -19.39 2.36
N LEU A 207 3.50 -18.72 2.80
CA LEU A 207 2.59 -18.00 1.92
C LEU A 207 3.32 -16.86 1.18
N CYS A 208 4.11 -16.07 1.91
CA CYS A 208 4.92 -14.99 1.34
C CYS A 208 6.02 -15.52 0.42
N ASP A 209 6.68 -16.63 0.78
CA ASP A 209 7.68 -17.27 -0.10
C ASP A 209 7.08 -17.67 -1.45
N GLU A 210 5.81 -18.08 -1.47
CA GLU A 210 5.10 -18.42 -2.71
C GLU A 210 4.65 -17.17 -3.49
N VAL A 211 4.03 -16.20 -2.81
CA VAL A 211 3.44 -15.04 -3.47
C VAL A 211 4.49 -14.01 -3.89
N LEU A 212 5.43 -13.70 -3.01
CA LEU A 212 6.45 -12.67 -3.20
C LEU A 212 7.77 -13.23 -3.76
N GLY A 213 8.00 -14.53 -3.56
CA GLY A 213 9.22 -15.22 -3.90
C GLY A 213 10.15 -15.36 -2.70
N GLY A 214 10.64 -16.59 -2.41
CA GLY A 214 11.52 -16.85 -1.27
C GLY A 214 12.86 -16.09 -1.35
N GLY A 215 13.35 -15.77 -2.57
CA GLY A 215 14.54 -14.95 -2.79
C GLY A 215 14.37 -13.48 -2.40
N ASN A 216 13.13 -13.01 -2.22
CA ASN A 216 12.78 -11.65 -1.83
C ASN A 216 12.57 -11.49 -0.31
N PHE A 217 12.82 -12.54 0.46
CA PHE A 217 12.78 -12.49 1.92
C PHE A 217 13.96 -11.65 2.44
N LEU A 218 13.67 -10.60 3.21
CA LEU A 218 14.69 -9.72 3.78
C LEU A 218 15.00 -10.11 5.22
N ALA A 219 13.99 -10.24 6.07
CA ALA A 219 14.17 -10.59 7.48
C ALA A 219 12.86 -11.06 8.13
N GLN A 220 13.01 -11.84 9.19
CA GLN A 220 12.01 -12.02 10.23
C GLN A 220 12.50 -11.29 11.47
N VAL A 221 11.85 -10.18 11.79
CA VAL A 221 12.17 -9.35 12.94
C VAL A 221 11.40 -9.85 14.14
N ILE A 222 12.05 -9.90 15.29
CA ILE A 222 11.45 -10.18 16.60
C ILE A 222 11.19 -8.82 17.27
N TRP A 223 9.92 -8.48 17.45
CA TRP A 223 9.51 -7.30 18.20
C TRP A 223 9.16 -7.67 19.64
N GLU A 224 9.92 -7.13 20.59
CA GLU A 224 9.65 -7.28 22.01
C GLU A 224 8.44 -6.42 22.40
N ARG A 225 7.24 -7.05 22.39
CA ARG A 225 5.96 -6.37 22.63
C ARG A 225 5.58 -6.21 24.08
N ALA A 226 6.25 -6.94 24.98
CA ALA A 226 5.98 -6.93 26.41
C ALA A 226 7.28 -7.03 27.21
N TYR A 227 7.43 -6.18 28.22
CA TYR A 227 8.62 -6.12 29.08
C TYR A 227 8.50 -6.95 30.36
N SER A 228 7.29 -7.36 30.72
CA SER A 228 7.03 -8.06 31.98
C SER A 228 6.38 -9.42 31.73
N PRO A 229 6.83 -10.47 32.40
CA PRO A 229 6.24 -11.79 32.27
C PRO A 229 4.83 -11.85 32.88
N ILE A 230 3.97 -12.65 32.25
CA ILE A 230 2.64 -12.97 32.75
C ILE A 230 2.77 -14.19 33.70
N ASN A 231 2.79 -13.95 34.99
CA ASN A 231 3.00 -14.99 36.00
C ASN A 231 1.91 -16.08 36.06
N LEU A 232 0.74 -15.82 35.46
CA LEU A 232 -0.35 -16.79 35.37
C LEU A 232 -0.15 -17.84 34.27
N MET A 233 0.83 -17.67 33.39
CA MET A 233 1.14 -18.63 32.34
C MET A 233 1.76 -19.89 32.91
N LYS A 234 1.24 -21.05 32.48
CA LYS A 234 1.69 -22.37 32.99
C LYS A 234 3.11 -22.73 32.54
N HIS A 235 3.52 -22.26 31.36
CA HIS A 235 4.81 -22.59 30.76
C HIS A 235 5.61 -21.31 30.50
N PHE A 236 5.59 -20.82 29.27
CA PHE A 236 6.29 -19.62 28.86
C PHE A 236 5.34 -18.44 28.75
N SER A 237 5.80 -17.25 29.09
CA SER A 237 5.10 -15.99 28.87
C SER A 237 5.56 -15.43 27.52
N PRO A 238 4.72 -15.41 26.45
CA PRO A 238 5.10 -14.85 25.19
C PRO A 238 5.31 -13.33 25.32
N SER A 239 6.51 -12.87 25.00
CA SER A 239 6.91 -11.47 25.15
C SER A 239 7.19 -10.78 23.81
N HIS A 240 7.04 -11.48 22.69
CA HIS A 240 7.34 -10.96 21.36
C HIS A 240 6.29 -11.37 20.33
N ASP A 241 6.26 -10.62 19.23
CA ASP A 241 5.62 -10.97 17.97
C ASP A 241 6.69 -10.92 16.87
N TYR A 242 6.35 -11.43 15.69
CA TYR A 242 7.20 -11.39 14.52
C TYR A 242 6.74 -10.31 13.55
N ILE A 243 7.70 -9.75 12.82
CA ILE A 243 7.43 -8.91 11.66
C ILE A 243 8.19 -9.51 10.49
N LEU A 244 7.45 -10.09 9.54
CA LEU A 244 8.03 -10.61 8.31
C LEU A 244 8.27 -9.44 7.36
N CYS A 245 9.46 -9.37 6.78
CA CYS A 245 9.86 -8.33 5.84
C CYS A 245 10.26 -8.96 4.50
N TYR A 246 9.57 -8.55 3.42
CA TYR A 246 9.83 -8.97 2.05
C TYR A 246 9.95 -7.76 1.14
N SER A 247 10.80 -7.85 0.13
CA SER A 247 10.84 -6.90 -0.98
C SER A 247 10.02 -7.38 -2.18
N ARG A 248 9.69 -6.48 -3.08
CA ARG A 248 9.19 -6.82 -4.41
C ARG A 248 10.31 -7.44 -5.26
N ASN A 249 11.49 -6.81 -5.24
CA ASN A 249 12.71 -7.27 -5.89
C ASN A 249 13.92 -6.89 -5.02
N THR A 250 14.60 -7.89 -4.48
CA THR A 250 15.76 -7.68 -3.58
C THR A 250 16.92 -6.96 -4.26
N GLU A 251 17.10 -7.13 -5.56
CA GLU A 251 18.18 -6.47 -6.32
C GLU A 251 18.01 -4.95 -6.40
N GLU A 252 16.76 -4.48 -6.42
CA GLU A 252 16.42 -3.05 -6.50
C GLU A 252 16.24 -2.41 -5.11
N THR A 253 16.02 -3.22 -4.08
CA THR A 253 15.66 -2.74 -2.74
C THR A 253 16.89 -2.32 -1.93
N ILE A 254 16.88 -1.09 -1.43
CA ILE A 254 17.95 -0.53 -0.61
C ILE A 254 17.42 -0.19 0.78
N CYS A 255 18.04 -0.74 1.82
CA CYS A 255 17.77 -0.35 3.20
C CYS A 255 18.52 0.93 3.57
N ASN A 256 17.79 1.98 4.00
CA ASN A 256 18.36 3.27 4.41
C ASN A 256 19.23 3.15 5.68
N GLY A 257 18.95 2.14 6.53
CA GLY A 257 19.54 2.00 7.84
C GLY A 257 18.89 2.88 8.91
N ILE A 258 19.18 2.59 10.16
CA ILE A 258 18.70 3.36 11.31
C ILE A 258 19.53 4.64 11.43
N PRO A 259 18.91 5.81 11.65
CA PRO A 259 19.66 7.04 11.93
C PRO A 259 20.69 6.84 13.03
N ARG A 260 21.89 7.38 12.84
CA ARG A 260 22.98 7.22 13.81
C ARG A 260 22.69 8.08 15.03
N SER A 261 22.75 7.47 16.22
CA SER A 261 22.69 8.24 17.46
C SER A 261 23.94 9.13 17.63
N GLN A 262 23.83 10.18 18.41
CA GLN A 262 24.95 11.05 18.77
C GLN A 262 26.08 10.22 19.40
N GLU A 263 25.78 9.30 20.30
CA GLU A 263 26.75 8.39 20.94
C GLU A 263 27.49 7.50 19.95
N ALA A 264 26.81 7.05 18.87
CA ALA A 264 27.44 6.28 17.81
C ALA A 264 28.42 7.13 16.98
N ASN A 265 28.17 8.44 16.88
CA ASN A 265 29.05 9.39 16.21
C ASN A 265 30.22 9.83 17.11
N GLU A 266 30.02 9.95 18.41
CA GLU A 266 31.05 10.30 19.41
C GLU A 266 32.18 9.25 19.48
N ARG A 267 31.95 8.03 19.01
CA ARG A 267 32.98 6.99 18.85
C ARG A 267 33.97 7.27 17.71
N TYR A 268 33.72 8.31 16.91
CA TYR A 268 34.60 8.74 15.85
C TYR A 268 35.34 10.00 16.32
N SER A 269 36.65 9.96 16.25
CA SER A 269 37.52 11.09 16.60
C SER A 269 38.58 11.26 15.51
N ASN A 270 39.35 12.37 15.56
CA ASN A 270 40.42 12.62 14.62
C ASN A 270 41.69 12.99 15.39
N PRO A 271 42.29 12.02 16.13
CA PRO A 271 43.42 12.31 17.01
C PRO A 271 44.74 12.64 16.28
N ASP A 272 44.81 12.31 14.99
CA ASP A 272 45.98 12.54 14.14
C ASP A 272 45.78 13.60 13.06
N ASN A 273 44.66 14.36 13.12
CA ASN A 273 44.30 15.38 12.15
C ASN A 273 44.28 14.92 10.70
N ASP A 274 43.79 13.69 10.45
CA ASP A 274 43.64 13.15 9.11
C ASP A 274 42.68 14.01 8.28
N PRO A 275 43.05 14.45 7.06
CA PRO A 275 42.23 15.35 6.25
C PRO A 275 40.88 14.75 5.80
N ARG A 276 40.71 13.44 5.88
CA ARG A 276 39.43 12.75 5.57
C ARG A 276 38.39 12.89 6.69
N GLY A 277 38.77 13.45 7.84
CA GLY A 277 37.88 13.75 8.96
C GLY A 277 37.93 12.71 10.07
N VAL A 278 36.85 12.62 10.85
CA VAL A 278 36.78 11.72 12.01
C VAL A 278 36.70 10.25 11.61
N TRP A 279 37.36 9.41 12.39
CA TRP A 279 37.44 7.95 12.16
C TRP A 279 37.41 7.18 13.48
N LYS A 280 37.19 5.88 13.41
CA LYS A 280 37.32 4.96 14.54
C LYS A 280 38.28 3.82 14.21
N PRO A 281 39.04 3.27 15.19
CA PRO A 281 39.89 2.07 14.98
C PRO A 281 39.02 0.82 14.77
N SER A 282 39.46 -0.03 13.87
CA SER A 282 38.87 -1.35 13.58
C SER A 282 39.96 -2.41 13.65
N ASP A 283 39.68 -3.54 14.32
CA ASP A 283 40.60 -4.65 14.41
C ASP A 283 41.06 -5.11 13.02
N LEU A 284 42.37 -5.36 12.88
CA LEU A 284 42.96 -5.90 11.68
C LEU A 284 43.06 -7.44 11.70
N SER A 285 42.81 -8.08 12.84
CA SER A 285 42.86 -9.55 12.93
C SER A 285 41.49 -10.19 12.65
N VAL A 286 41.49 -11.30 11.91
CA VAL A 286 40.32 -12.10 11.55
C VAL A 286 40.55 -13.58 11.82
N GLY A 287 39.49 -14.33 12.09
CA GLY A 287 39.46 -15.77 12.17
C GLY A 287 38.41 -16.35 11.21
N PRO A 288 38.56 -17.57 10.77
CA PRO A 288 39.71 -18.48 10.94
C PRO A 288 41.00 -18.00 10.25
N ALA A 289 42.16 -18.45 10.73
CA ALA A 289 43.46 -17.99 10.25
C ALA A 289 43.74 -18.42 8.79
N VAL A 290 44.17 -17.46 7.97
CA VAL A 290 44.69 -17.68 6.61
C VAL A 290 46.21 -17.61 6.68
N GLN A 291 46.90 -18.71 6.36
CA GLN A 291 48.35 -18.87 6.56
C GLN A 291 49.19 -17.78 5.89
N GLU A 292 48.81 -17.33 4.71
CA GLU A 292 49.49 -16.28 3.94
C GLU A 292 49.45 -14.91 4.61
N ASN A 293 48.45 -14.70 5.48
CA ASN A 293 48.24 -13.45 6.20
C ASN A 293 48.75 -13.48 7.65
N ILE A 294 49.53 -14.52 8.02
CA ILE A 294 50.27 -14.57 9.27
C ILE A 294 51.68 -14.03 9.02
N TYR A 295 51.88 -12.79 9.40
CA TYR A 295 53.20 -12.15 9.24
C TYR A 295 53.44 -11.10 10.34
N PRO A 296 54.70 -10.90 10.75
CA PRO A 296 55.04 -9.86 11.70
C PRO A 296 54.89 -8.46 11.10
N ILE A 297 54.38 -7.53 11.89
CA ILE A 297 54.27 -6.09 11.59
C ILE A 297 55.16 -5.34 12.60
N THR A 298 56.09 -4.51 12.09
CA THR A 298 56.89 -3.62 12.94
C THR A 298 56.16 -2.30 13.10
N THR A 299 55.87 -1.92 14.33
CA THR A 299 55.23 -0.63 14.66
C THR A 299 56.20 0.54 14.49
N PRO A 300 55.76 1.78 14.40
CA PRO A 300 56.64 2.96 14.37
C PRO A 300 57.60 3.06 15.55
N SER A 301 57.26 2.55 16.73
CA SER A 301 58.13 2.46 17.91
C SER A 301 59.16 1.34 17.86
N GLY A 302 59.18 0.49 16.82
CA GLY A 302 60.09 -0.65 16.67
C GLY A 302 59.60 -1.96 17.28
N ARG A 303 58.42 -2.01 17.87
CA ARG A 303 57.82 -3.24 18.42
C ARG A 303 57.35 -4.15 17.28
N ILE A 304 57.62 -5.44 17.41
CA ILE A 304 57.12 -6.47 16.48
C ILE A 304 55.80 -7.02 17.04
N VAL A 305 54.77 -7.03 16.22
CA VAL A 305 53.42 -7.52 16.54
C VAL A 305 53.03 -8.61 15.55
N GLU A 306 52.52 -9.72 16.05
CA GLU A 306 51.97 -10.84 15.28
C GLU A 306 50.45 -10.95 15.54
N PRO A 307 49.68 -11.55 14.63
CA PRO A 307 48.25 -11.76 14.89
C PRO A 307 48.05 -12.71 16.06
N PRO A 308 46.95 -12.59 16.84
CA PRO A 308 46.65 -13.52 17.93
C PRO A 308 46.59 -14.97 17.47
N ALA A 309 46.91 -15.92 18.38
CA ALA A 309 46.87 -17.35 18.09
C ALA A 309 45.49 -17.76 17.48
N GLY A 310 45.54 -18.53 16.39
CA GLY A 310 44.34 -18.96 15.66
C GLY A 310 43.73 -17.89 14.76
N ARG A 311 44.33 -16.70 14.63
CA ARG A 311 43.90 -15.62 13.75
C ARG A 311 44.98 -15.21 12.76
N SER A 312 44.59 -14.47 11.74
CA SER A 312 45.50 -13.83 10.77
C SER A 312 45.13 -12.36 10.58
N TRP A 313 46.03 -11.61 9.94
CA TRP A 313 45.63 -10.27 9.50
C TRP A 313 44.55 -10.34 8.40
N SER A 314 43.66 -9.40 8.38
CA SER A 314 42.59 -9.28 7.35
C SER A 314 43.17 -8.78 6.00
N LEU A 315 44.39 -8.32 5.98
CA LEU A 315 45.09 -7.79 4.81
C LEU A 315 46.31 -8.66 4.45
N SER A 316 46.55 -8.87 3.15
CA SER A 316 47.80 -9.36 2.67
C SER A 316 48.94 -8.35 2.94
N ARG A 317 50.20 -8.77 2.90
CA ARG A 317 51.35 -7.86 3.10
C ARG A 317 51.35 -6.66 2.16
N ASN A 318 50.97 -6.87 0.92
CA ASN A 318 50.92 -5.78 -0.08
C ASN A 318 49.78 -4.81 0.23
N ALA A 319 48.57 -5.31 0.49
CA ALA A 319 47.43 -4.49 0.87
C ALA A 319 47.71 -3.71 2.18
N PHE A 320 48.40 -4.32 3.15
CA PHE A 320 48.81 -3.63 4.36
C PHE A 320 49.76 -2.45 4.07
N ARG A 321 50.79 -2.65 3.21
CA ARG A 321 51.73 -1.58 2.82
C ARG A 321 50.98 -0.41 2.12
N GLU A 322 50.05 -0.72 1.20
CA GLU A 322 49.23 0.29 0.53
C GLU A 322 48.42 1.09 1.54
N ARG A 323 47.77 0.42 2.49
CA ARG A 323 46.99 1.08 3.53
C ARG A 323 47.84 1.89 4.50
N LEU A 324 49.07 1.43 4.77
CA LEU A 324 50.02 2.16 5.60
C LEU A 324 50.49 3.45 4.89
N GLN A 325 50.82 3.37 3.59
CA GLN A 325 51.18 4.53 2.77
C GLN A 325 50.04 5.55 2.65
N ASP A 326 48.81 5.06 2.62
CA ASP A 326 47.58 5.90 2.59
C ASP A 326 47.17 6.39 4.00
N ASN A 327 48.03 6.30 5.01
CA ASN A 327 47.77 6.67 6.39
C ASN A 327 46.46 6.07 6.97
N ARG A 328 46.12 4.83 6.56
CA ARG A 328 44.92 4.14 7.05
C ARG A 328 45.16 3.19 8.21
N ILE A 329 46.42 3.01 8.58
CA ILE A 329 46.81 2.13 9.70
C ILE A 329 47.17 3.02 10.90
N TRP A 330 46.57 2.72 12.04
CA TRP A 330 46.77 3.43 13.29
C TRP A 330 47.46 2.53 14.31
N PHE A 331 48.53 3.05 14.95
CA PHE A 331 49.34 2.34 15.94
C PHE A 331 49.23 2.96 17.35
N GLY A 332 48.18 3.74 17.62
CA GLY A 332 48.07 4.50 18.87
C GLY A 332 48.81 5.83 18.80
N PRO A 333 48.58 6.70 19.82
CA PRO A 333 49.18 8.04 19.86
C PRO A 333 50.72 8.00 19.92
N ASP A 334 51.29 6.97 20.56
CA ASP A 334 52.74 6.73 20.74
C ASP A 334 53.36 5.82 19.68
N GLY A 335 52.57 5.36 18.72
CA GLY A 335 53.03 4.48 17.66
C GLY A 335 53.42 3.06 18.12
N ASN A 336 52.94 2.61 19.30
CA ASN A 336 53.32 1.31 19.91
C ASN A 336 52.17 0.31 20.03
N SER A 337 50.95 0.71 19.68
CA SER A 337 49.77 -0.17 19.77
C SER A 337 49.72 -1.19 18.66
N VAL A 338 48.90 -2.25 18.88
CA VAL A 338 48.56 -3.22 17.83
C VAL A 338 47.91 -2.46 16.66
N PRO A 339 48.32 -2.74 15.40
CA PRO A 339 47.78 -2.02 14.25
C PRO A 339 46.29 -2.18 14.12
N SER A 340 45.61 -1.09 13.87
CA SER A 340 44.18 -1.06 13.58
C SER A 340 43.89 -0.25 12.31
N MET A 341 42.79 -0.56 11.62
CA MET A 341 42.36 0.15 10.42
C MET A 341 41.55 1.37 10.81
N LYS A 342 41.87 2.54 10.28
CA LYS A 342 41.02 3.73 10.37
C LYS A 342 39.76 3.54 9.51
N ARG A 343 38.58 3.62 10.12
CA ARG A 343 37.27 3.62 9.44
C ARG A 343 36.68 5.02 9.53
N PHE A 344 36.72 5.75 8.41
CA PHE A 344 36.24 7.13 8.35
C PHE A 344 34.72 7.18 8.34
N LEU A 345 34.18 8.16 9.07
CA LEU A 345 32.73 8.42 9.08
C LEU A 345 32.23 8.83 7.69
N SER A 346 33.02 9.63 6.97
CA SER A 346 32.74 10.10 5.61
C SER A 346 32.72 8.98 4.53
N GLU A 347 33.34 7.83 4.81
CA GLU A 347 33.41 6.72 3.86
C GLU A 347 32.39 5.61 4.12
N LEU A 348 31.48 5.80 5.05
CA LEU A 348 30.44 4.82 5.30
C LEU A 348 29.50 4.73 4.07
N ARG A 349 29.31 3.52 3.55
CA ARG A 349 28.46 3.25 2.37
C ARG A 349 27.00 3.63 2.59
N LYS A 350 26.56 3.73 3.84
CA LYS A 350 25.19 4.05 4.24
C LYS A 350 25.22 5.17 5.27
N THR A 351 24.28 6.08 5.16
CA THR A 351 24.07 7.17 6.12
C THR A 351 23.62 6.67 7.50
N GLY A 352 23.05 5.45 7.55
CA GLY A 352 22.53 4.82 8.77
C GLY A 352 23.32 3.59 9.23
N ILE A 353 22.90 3.04 10.37
CA ILE A 353 23.36 1.76 10.93
C ILE A 353 22.48 0.64 10.39
N THR A 354 23.09 -0.46 9.98
CA THR A 354 22.31 -1.66 9.59
C THR A 354 21.42 -2.11 10.75
N PRO A 355 20.10 -2.26 10.55
CA PRO A 355 19.21 -2.69 11.61
C PRO A 355 19.50 -4.13 12.05
N MET A 356 19.32 -4.39 13.33
CA MET A 356 19.29 -5.75 13.86
C MET A 356 17.89 -6.34 13.71
N THR A 357 17.76 -7.65 13.78
CA THR A 357 16.47 -8.36 13.68
C THR A 357 15.75 -8.50 15.02
N ILE A 358 16.30 -8.03 16.12
CA ILE A 358 15.63 -7.93 17.41
C ILE A 358 15.38 -6.45 17.69
N TRP A 359 14.11 -6.07 17.77
CA TRP A 359 13.67 -4.71 18.07
C TRP A 359 13.11 -4.66 19.49
N LYS A 360 13.81 -3.96 20.32
CA LYS A 360 13.46 -3.85 21.74
C LYS A 360 12.36 -2.83 21.96
N TYR A 361 11.57 -3.06 23.02
CA TYR A 361 10.48 -2.16 23.37
C TYR A 361 10.95 -0.74 23.69
N GLU A 362 12.16 -0.56 24.24
CA GLU A 362 12.74 0.75 24.50
C GLU A 362 12.97 1.58 23.23
N GLU A 363 13.20 0.90 22.09
CA GLU A 363 13.49 1.54 20.81
C GLU A 363 12.22 1.86 20.01
N VAL A 364 11.26 0.96 20.01
CA VAL A 364 10.08 1.02 19.12
C VAL A 364 8.75 1.06 19.85
N GLY A 365 8.75 0.94 21.18
CA GLY A 365 7.55 0.88 22.01
C GLY A 365 7.01 -0.54 22.18
N HIS A 366 6.12 -0.71 23.16
CA HIS A 366 5.43 -1.97 23.46
C HIS A 366 3.90 -1.80 23.45
N SER A 367 3.16 -2.91 23.46
CA SER A 367 1.70 -2.92 23.31
C SER A 367 0.96 -2.10 24.39
N GLN A 368 1.41 -2.17 25.65
CA GLN A 368 0.78 -1.43 26.73
C GLN A 368 1.00 0.09 26.60
N ASP A 369 2.21 0.52 26.22
CA ASP A 369 2.52 1.94 25.94
C ASP A 369 1.66 2.46 24.79
N ALA A 370 1.53 1.68 23.71
CA ALA A 370 0.69 2.02 22.58
C ALA A 370 -0.77 2.24 22.98
N THR A 371 -1.33 1.34 23.81
CA THR A 371 -2.69 1.46 24.33
C THR A 371 -2.86 2.70 25.20
N GLN A 372 -1.88 2.99 26.07
CA GLN A 372 -1.91 4.17 26.94
C GLN A 372 -1.80 5.48 26.15
N LYS A 373 -0.92 5.53 25.16
CA LYS A 373 -0.76 6.69 24.27
C LYS A 373 -2.01 6.94 23.43
N LEU A 374 -2.63 5.87 22.92
CA LEU A 374 -3.90 6.00 22.20
C LEU A 374 -5.01 6.49 23.14
N ALA A 375 -5.13 5.93 24.33
CA ALA A 375 -6.12 6.38 25.31
C ALA A 375 -5.91 7.88 25.67
N LYS A 376 -4.67 8.33 25.85
CA LYS A 376 -4.38 9.77 26.07
C LYS A 376 -4.83 10.64 24.91
N LEU A 377 -4.71 10.17 23.68
CA LEU A 377 -5.19 10.88 22.50
C LEU A 377 -6.73 10.99 22.49
N PHE A 378 -7.41 10.04 23.14
CA PHE A 378 -8.87 10.02 23.31
C PHE A 378 -9.32 10.41 24.74
N ASP A 379 -8.66 11.41 25.34
CA ASP A 379 -9.02 12.01 26.63
C ASP A 379 -9.06 10.98 27.78
N GLY A 380 -8.17 9.99 27.75
CA GLY A 380 -8.05 8.93 28.73
C GLY A 380 -8.97 7.71 28.51
N LYS A 381 -9.76 7.69 27.45
CA LYS A 381 -10.69 6.60 27.14
C LYS A 381 -10.06 5.55 26.23
N LYS A 382 -10.33 4.29 26.50
CA LYS A 382 -9.85 3.16 25.71
C LYS A 382 -10.95 2.73 24.72
N PHE A 383 -10.74 3.02 23.42
CA PHE A 383 -11.71 2.69 22.37
C PHE A 383 -11.25 1.57 21.44
N PHE A 384 -9.98 1.19 21.48
CA PHE A 384 -9.41 0.15 20.65
C PHE A 384 -8.45 -0.72 21.44
N ASP A 385 -8.49 -2.02 21.18
CA ASP A 385 -7.63 -3.01 21.83
C ASP A 385 -6.37 -3.25 20.99
N TYR A 386 -5.23 -3.37 21.67
CA TYR A 386 -3.94 -3.77 21.11
C TYR A 386 -3.45 -2.96 19.89
N PRO A 387 -3.47 -1.60 19.91
CA PRO A 387 -2.90 -0.83 18.83
C PRO A 387 -1.39 -1.06 18.76
N LYS A 388 -0.83 -1.03 17.55
CA LYS A 388 0.64 -1.06 17.39
C LYS A 388 1.26 0.28 17.82
N PRO A 389 2.49 0.27 18.34
CA PRO A 389 3.21 1.50 18.68
C PRO A 389 3.55 2.33 17.42
N VAL A 390 3.40 3.64 17.50
CA VAL A 390 3.81 4.56 16.41
C VAL A 390 5.29 4.40 16.08
N GLY A 391 6.15 4.24 17.10
CA GLY A 391 7.60 4.05 16.92
C GLY A 391 7.97 2.81 16.11
N LEU A 392 7.18 1.73 16.23
CA LEU A 392 7.37 0.51 15.44
C LEU A 392 7.17 0.78 13.95
N ILE A 393 6.06 1.43 13.61
CA ILE A 393 5.73 1.75 12.22
C ILE A 393 6.71 2.80 11.65
N LYS A 394 7.06 3.80 12.44
CA LYS A 394 8.11 4.77 12.05
C LYS A 394 9.41 4.07 11.68
N ARG A 395 9.86 3.11 12.48
CA ARG A 395 11.06 2.31 12.18
C ARG A 395 10.95 1.61 10.81
N CYS A 396 9.80 1.00 10.50
CA CYS A 396 9.58 0.38 9.19
C CYS A 396 9.69 1.40 8.06
N ILE A 397 9.06 2.57 8.21
CA ILE A 397 9.08 3.65 7.21
C ILE A 397 10.52 4.17 7.00
N GLU A 398 11.24 4.49 8.07
CA GLU A 398 12.62 4.99 8.03
C GLU A 398 13.58 4.07 7.28
N LEU A 399 13.38 2.74 7.41
CA LEU A 399 14.26 1.76 6.80
C LEU A 399 14.14 1.67 5.27
N TYR A 400 12.96 1.92 4.70
CA TYR A 400 12.74 1.63 3.27
C TYR A 400 11.98 2.69 2.50
N ALA A 401 11.32 3.65 3.16
CA ALA A 401 10.58 4.71 2.48
C ALA A 401 11.39 6.01 2.42
N ASP A 402 11.33 6.69 1.28
CA ASP A 402 11.83 8.04 1.12
C ASP A 402 10.78 9.09 1.55
N LYS A 403 11.11 10.38 1.36
CA LYS A 403 10.27 11.51 1.78
C LYS A 403 8.99 11.72 0.96
N TYR A 404 8.82 11.02 -0.15
CA TYR A 404 7.69 11.18 -1.08
C TYR A 404 6.91 9.89 -1.31
N SER A 405 7.26 8.84 -0.59
CA SER A 405 6.72 7.50 -0.73
C SER A 405 5.23 7.41 -0.41
N ILE A 406 4.53 6.51 -1.10
CA ILE A 406 3.18 6.07 -0.75
C ILE A 406 3.30 4.87 0.20
N ILE A 407 2.64 4.96 1.35
CA ILE A 407 2.55 3.92 2.36
C ILE A 407 1.12 3.39 2.40
N LEU A 408 0.94 2.09 2.21
CA LEU A 408 -0.35 1.42 2.24
C LEU A 408 -0.48 0.53 3.47
N ASP A 409 -1.62 0.60 4.14
CA ASP A 409 -2.01 -0.32 5.20
C ASP A 409 -3.46 -0.77 4.97
N PHE A 410 -3.64 -2.03 4.58
CA PHE A 410 -4.97 -2.57 4.27
C PHE A 410 -5.58 -3.46 5.37
N PHE A 411 -4.99 -3.41 6.57
CA PHE A 411 -5.55 -3.84 7.84
C PHE A 411 -5.32 -2.74 8.88
N SER A 412 -5.79 -1.51 8.56
CA SER A 412 -5.33 -0.30 9.24
C SER A 412 -5.79 -0.18 10.71
N GLY A 413 -6.79 -0.96 11.12
CA GLY A 413 -7.30 -0.98 12.48
C GLY A 413 -7.59 0.43 13.00
N SER A 414 -6.86 0.83 14.05
CA SER A 414 -6.96 2.20 14.60
C SER A 414 -6.11 3.24 13.86
N ALA A 415 -5.63 2.99 12.64
CA ALA A 415 -4.85 3.90 11.82
C ALA A 415 -3.50 4.35 12.44
N THR A 416 -2.76 3.41 13.03
CA THR A 416 -1.41 3.70 13.58
C THR A 416 -0.45 4.14 12.49
N THR A 417 -0.55 3.54 11.30
CA THR A 417 0.32 3.82 10.16
C THR A 417 0.16 5.28 9.68
N ALA A 418 -1.07 5.78 9.58
CA ALA A 418 -1.31 7.18 9.25
C ALA A 418 -0.69 8.14 10.27
N HIS A 419 -0.85 7.85 11.58
CA HIS A 419 -0.23 8.63 12.65
C HIS A 419 1.31 8.64 12.52
N ALA A 420 1.93 7.49 12.24
CA ALA A 420 3.38 7.39 12.06
C ALA A 420 3.89 8.17 10.85
N VAL A 421 3.15 8.15 9.73
CA VAL A 421 3.49 8.92 8.51
C VAL A 421 3.44 10.41 8.80
N MET A 422 2.37 10.93 9.41
CA MET A 422 2.25 12.35 9.76
C MET A 422 3.34 12.80 10.73
N GLN A 423 3.62 11.99 11.76
CA GLN A 423 4.66 12.27 12.74
C GLN A 423 6.04 12.38 12.08
N LEU A 424 6.38 11.42 11.21
CA LEU A 424 7.67 11.40 10.53
C LEU A 424 7.79 12.57 9.53
N ASN A 425 6.71 12.91 8.81
CA ASN A 425 6.69 14.07 7.92
C ASN A 425 6.93 15.38 8.68
N ALA A 426 6.37 15.52 9.89
CA ALA A 426 6.64 16.69 10.75
C ALA A 426 8.09 16.77 11.19
N GLU A 427 8.70 15.62 11.56
CA GLU A 427 10.07 15.55 12.08
C GLU A 427 11.15 15.80 11.01
N ASP A 428 10.94 15.32 9.79
CA ASP A 428 11.98 15.34 8.74
C ASP A 428 11.64 16.21 7.51
N GLY A 429 10.46 16.86 7.52
CA GLY A 429 9.96 17.67 6.39
C GLY A 429 9.60 16.82 5.17
N GLY A 430 9.24 15.57 5.37
CA GLY A 430 8.77 14.67 4.32
C GLY A 430 7.36 15.00 3.83
N LYS A 431 7.00 14.47 2.68
CA LYS A 431 5.67 14.52 2.07
C LYS A 431 5.18 13.12 1.70
N ARG A 432 5.42 12.16 2.60
CA ARG A 432 4.91 10.80 2.45
C ARG A 432 3.40 10.84 2.52
N LYS A 433 2.75 9.96 1.76
CA LYS A 433 1.30 9.82 1.67
C LYS A 433 0.90 8.49 2.25
N PHE A 434 -0.27 8.45 2.87
CA PHE A 434 -0.82 7.18 3.35
C PHE A 434 -2.11 6.81 2.62
N ILE A 435 -2.31 5.50 2.44
CA ILE A 435 -3.57 4.89 2.02
C ILE A 435 -3.95 3.88 3.10
N MET A 436 -4.99 4.20 3.87
CA MET A 436 -5.52 3.31 4.91
C MET A 436 -6.76 2.61 4.38
N VAL A 437 -6.83 1.29 4.55
CA VAL A 437 -8.03 0.52 4.20
C VAL A 437 -8.47 -0.24 5.43
N GLN A 438 -9.77 -0.14 5.75
CA GLN A 438 -10.37 -0.84 6.88
C GLN A 438 -11.79 -1.29 6.57
N LEU A 439 -12.10 -2.53 6.92
CA LEU A 439 -13.48 -3.02 6.95
C LEU A 439 -14.23 -2.30 8.08
N PRO A 440 -15.45 -1.76 7.84
CA PRO A 440 -16.24 -1.09 8.86
C PRO A 440 -16.88 -2.08 9.84
N GLU A 441 -16.04 -2.84 10.55
CA GLU A 441 -16.47 -3.79 11.58
C GLU A 441 -17.20 -3.08 12.71
N PRO A 442 -18.43 -3.52 13.07
CA PRO A 442 -19.22 -2.87 14.12
C PRO A 442 -18.51 -3.01 15.48
N THR A 443 -18.50 -1.94 16.25
CA THR A 443 -18.09 -1.97 17.66
C THR A 443 -19.15 -2.64 18.51
N ASP A 444 -18.75 -3.33 19.60
CA ASP A 444 -19.70 -3.93 20.52
C ASP A 444 -20.59 -2.85 21.16
N GLU A 445 -21.92 -3.01 21.13
CA GLU A 445 -22.89 -2.05 21.67
C GLU A 445 -22.66 -1.74 23.15
N LYS A 446 -22.03 -2.65 23.90
CA LYS A 446 -21.69 -2.47 25.30
C LYS A 446 -20.34 -1.77 25.50
N SER A 447 -19.52 -1.64 24.44
CA SER A 447 -18.21 -1.03 24.52
C SER A 447 -18.27 0.47 24.84
N GLU A 448 -17.20 1.00 25.40
CA GLU A 448 -17.04 2.44 25.59
C GLU A 448 -16.96 3.20 24.25
N ALA A 449 -16.44 2.56 23.21
CA ALA A 449 -16.39 3.13 21.86
C ALA A 449 -17.80 3.36 21.30
N TYR A 450 -18.66 2.35 21.35
CA TYR A 450 -20.05 2.48 20.86
C TYR A 450 -20.84 3.54 21.64
N LYS A 451 -20.70 3.58 22.96
CA LYS A 451 -21.35 4.59 23.82
C LYS A 451 -20.84 6.01 23.54
N ALA A 452 -19.59 6.15 23.11
CA ALA A 452 -19.01 7.42 22.69
C ALA A 452 -19.41 7.86 21.28
N GLY A 453 -20.17 7.04 20.55
CA GLY A 453 -20.69 7.35 19.20
C GLY A 453 -19.94 6.64 18.08
N TYR A 454 -18.81 5.97 18.33
CA TYR A 454 -18.07 5.22 17.32
C TYR A 454 -18.75 3.87 17.04
N LYS A 455 -19.50 3.80 15.95
CA LYS A 455 -20.32 2.62 15.59
C LYS A 455 -19.52 1.49 14.96
N ASN A 456 -18.38 1.81 14.38
CA ASN A 456 -17.46 0.85 13.76
C ASN A 456 -16.00 1.26 13.98
N ILE A 457 -15.08 0.36 13.62
CA ILE A 457 -13.63 0.58 13.79
C ILE A 457 -13.12 1.72 12.92
N CYS A 458 -13.68 1.93 11.72
CA CYS A 458 -13.27 3.02 10.82
C CYS A 458 -13.45 4.40 11.45
N GLU A 459 -14.53 4.61 12.22
CA GLU A 459 -14.76 5.89 12.90
C GLU A 459 -13.70 6.18 13.94
N ILE A 460 -13.21 5.15 14.66
CA ILE A 460 -12.10 5.27 15.61
C ILE A 460 -10.81 5.65 14.86
N GLY A 461 -10.53 4.96 13.74
CA GLY A 461 -9.35 5.22 12.90
C GLY A 461 -9.32 6.66 12.38
N LYS A 462 -10.41 7.13 11.77
CA LYS A 462 -10.55 8.51 11.26
C LYS A 462 -10.37 9.53 12.37
N GLU A 463 -11.01 9.32 13.51
CA GLU A 463 -10.88 10.24 14.66
C GLU A 463 -9.46 10.25 15.22
N ARG A 464 -8.77 9.10 15.25
CA ARG A 464 -7.35 9.06 15.61
C ARG A 464 -6.50 9.91 14.68
N ILE A 465 -6.73 9.85 13.37
CA ILE A 465 -5.98 10.66 12.40
C ILE A 465 -6.19 12.15 12.67
N ARG A 466 -7.44 12.61 12.87
CA ARG A 466 -7.77 14.00 13.18
C ARG A 466 -7.06 14.49 14.45
N ARG A 467 -7.18 13.73 15.54
CA ARG A 467 -6.57 14.09 16.84
C ARG A 467 -5.05 14.05 16.79
N ALA A 468 -4.47 13.06 16.13
CA ALA A 468 -3.02 12.96 15.93
C ALA A 468 -2.51 14.14 15.09
N GLY A 469 -3.17 14.44 13.96
CA GLY A 469 -2.81 15.55 13.10
C GLY A 469 -2.84 16.90 13.82
N LYS A 470 -3.87 17.16 14.62
CA LYS A 470 -3.97 18.36 15.45
C LYS A 470 -2.81 18.44 16.45
N LYS A 471 -2.56 17.38 17.19
CA LYS A 471 -1.49 17.30 18.18
C LYS A 471 -0.11 17.51 17.56
N ILE A 472 0.16 16.86 16.42
CA ILE A 472 1.44 16.99 15.71
C ILE A 472 1.66 18.43 15.24
N LYS A 473 0.64 19.11 14.70
CA LYS A 473 0.73 20.54 14.33
C LYS A 473 1.00 21.44 15.53
N GLU A 474 0.47 21.13 16.71
CA GLU A 474 0.75 21.84 17.94
C GLU A 474 2.20 21.62 18.44
N GLU A 475 2.72 20.39 18.29
CA GLU A 475 4.09 20.02 18.71
C GLU A 475 5.16 20.47 17.70
N HIS A 476 4.80 20.64 16.41
CA HIS A 476 5.70 21.02 15.30
C HIS A 476 5.18 22.27 14.56
N PRO A 477 5.12 23.45 15.19
CA PRO A 477 4.59 24.67 14.57
C PRO A 477 5.44 25.16 13.38
N GLU A 478 6.67 24.67 13.23
CA GLU A 478 7.57 24.92 12.10
C GLU A 478 7.12 24.18 10.83
N ALA A 479 6.41 23.05 10.94
CA ALA A 479 5.94 22.23 9.82
C ALA A 479 4.63 22.78 9.22
N LYS A 480 4.69 24.01 8.66
CA LYS A 480 3.49 24.73 8.18
C LYS A 480 2.75 24.05 7.04
N ASP A 481 3.47 23.33 6.18
CA ASP A 481 2.92 22.64 5.00
C ASP A 481 2.62 21.16 5.27
N LEU A 482 2.48 20.77 6.55
CA LEU A 482 2.20 19.40 6.93
C LEU A 482 0.76 19.02 6.56
N ASP A 483 0.63 18.07 5.64
CA ASP A 483 -0.67 17.46 5.29
C ASP A 483 -1.09 16.48 6.39
N THR A 484 -2.14 16.84 7.12
CA THR A 484 -2.80 15.99 8.13
C THR A 484 -4.23 15.65 7.73
N GLY A 485 -4.66 16.07 6.53
CA GLY A 485 -5.94 15.75 5.96
C GLY A 485 -6.00 14.31 5.42
N PHE A 486 -7.19 13.87 5.04
CA PHE A 486 -7.42 12.63 4.33
C PHE A 486 -8.79 12.65 3.64
N ARG A 487 -8.85 12.06 2.43
CA ARG A 487 -10.13 11.80 1.74
C ARG A 487 -10.69 10.48 2.20
N VAL A 488 -11.95 10.49 2.62
CA VAL A 488 -12.70 9.25 2.90
C VAL A 488 -13.37 8.78 1.63
N LEU A 489 -13.15 7.53 1.29
CA LEU A 489 -13.83 6.82 0.21
C LEU A 489 -14.52 5.58 0.78
N LYS A 490 -15.68 5.24 0.26
CA LYS A 490 -16.44 4.05 0.67
C LYS A 490 -16.58 3.08 -0.50
N LEU A 491 -16.24 1.84 -0.27
CA LEU A 491 -16.46 0.77 -1.23
C LEU A 491 -17.97 0.56 -1.42
N ASP A 492 -18.42 0.60 -2.66
CA ASP A 492 -19.83 0.37 -3.02
C ASP A 492 -19.91 -0.34 -4.36
N SER A 493 -21.07 -0.85 -4.69
CA SER A 493 -21.35 -1.40 -6.03
C SER A 493 -21.13 -0.33 -7.11
N SER A 494 -20.84 -0.76 -8.33
CA SER A 494 -20.71 0.13 -9.49
C SER A 494 -21.82 1.19 -9.50
N ASN A 495 -21.48 2.42 -9.91
CA ASN A 495 -22.44 3.50 -10.10
C ASN A 495 -23.39 3.24 -11.27
N MET A 496 -23.09 2.25 -12.10
CA MET A 496 -23.89 1.86 -13.25
C MET A 496 -24.88 0.77 -12.87
N LYS A 497 -26.06 0.77 -13.50
CA LYS A 497 -27.03 -0.33 -13.41
C LYS A 497 -26.45 -1.58 -14.09
N ASP A 498 -26.71 -2.75 -13.52
CA ASP A 498 -26.37 -4.02 -14.17
C ASP A 498 -27.36 -4.26 -15.32
N VAL A 499 -26.89 -4.11 -16.55
CA VAL A 499 -27.71 -4.33 -17.75
C VAL A 499 -27.28 -5.66 -18.37
N PHE A 500 -27.82 -6.76 -17.86
CA PHE A 500 -27.65 -8.09 -18.46
C PHE A 500 -28.96 -8.50 -19.13
N TYR A 501 -29.09 -8.24 -20.44
CA TYR A 501 -30.17 -8.80 -21.24
C TYR A 501 -29.63 -9.91 -22.13
N THR A 502 -30.21 -11.09 -22.05
CA THR A 502 -29.98 -12.07 -23.11
C THR A 502 -30.69 -11.57 -24.38
N PRO A 503 -30.19 -11.92 -25.58
CA PRO A 503 -30.78 -11.42 -26.84
C PRO A 503 -32.29 -11.68 -26.99
N GLY A 504 -32.88 -12.64 -26.25
CA GLY A 504 -34.31 -12.92 -26.23
C GLY A 504 -35.13 -12.07 -25.24
N GLU A 505 -34.48 -11.35 -24.34
CA GLU A 505 -35.11 -10.52 -23.29
C GLU A 505 -35.12 -9.02 -23.62
N VAL A 506 -34.51 -8.63 -24.73
CA VAL A 506 -34.43 -7.23 -25.16
C VAL A 506 -35.79 -6.76 -25.65
N THR A 507 -36.44 -5.90 -24.89
CA THR A 507 -37.65 -5.18 -25.26
C THR A 507 -37.32 -3.72 -25.60
N GLN A 508 -38.23 -3.04 -26.30
CA GLN A 508 -38.06 -1.62 -26.59
C GLN A 508 -37.93 -0.78 -25.31
N GLN A 509 -38.63 -1.17 -24.23
CA GLN A 509 -38.51 -0.52 -22.91
C GLN A 509 -37.09 -0.71 -22.33
N ASN A 510 -36.52 -1.91 -22.42
CA ASN A 510 -35.19 -2.20 -21.93
C ASN A 510 -34.10 -1.42 -22.68
N LEU A 511 -34.33 -1.10 -23.97
CA LEU A 511 -33.45 -0.22 -24.75
C LEU A 511 -33.48 1.23 -24.22
N PHE A 512 -34.63 1.75 -23.84
CA PHE A 512 -34.72 3.06 -23.21
C PHE A 512 -34.12 3.08 -21.79
N ASP A 513 -34.31 2.00 -21.01
CA ASP A 513 -33.71 1.85 -19.69
C ASP A 513 -32.17 1.71 -19.74
N SER A 514 -31.62 1.23 -20.85
CA SER A 514 -30.17 1.15 -21.06
C SER A 514 -29.50 2.50 -21.33
N VAL A 515 -30.26 3.51 -21.79
CA VAL A 515 -29.77 4.88 -21.96
C VAL A 515 -29.61 5.57 -20.59
N GLU A 516 -30.48 5.25 -19.62
CA GLU A 516 -30.41 5.71 -18.22
C GLU A 516 -29.70 4.67 -17.35
N ASN A 517 -28.43 4.42 -17.64
CA ASN A 517 -27.64 3.36 -17.06
C ASN A 517 -27.03 3.68 -15.68
N VAL A 518 -27.18 4.90 -15.15
CA VAL A 518 -26.69 5.32 -13.83
C VAL A 518 -27.75 5.03 -12.77
N LYS A 519 -27.34 4.56 -11.60
CA LYS A 519 -28.19 4.37 -10.42
C LYS A 519 -28.70 5.71 -9.90
N GLU A 520 -29.94 5.75 -9.40
CA GLU A 520 -30.61 7.00 -9.01
C GLU A 520 -29.98 7.69 -7.79
N ASP A 521 -29.34 6.94 -6.92
CA ASP A 521 -28.67 7.39 -5.70
C ASP A 521 -27.20 7.82 -5.90
N ARG A 522 -26.77 8.01 -7.14
CA ARG A 522 -25.40 8.37 -7.50
C ARG A 522 -25.29 9.82 -7.94
N SER A 523 -24.25 10.49 -7.41
CA SER A 523 -23.90 11.87 -7.76
C SER A 523 -22.93 11.93 -8.93
N GLY A 524 -22.75 13.10 -9.54
CA GLY A 524 -21.72 13.33 -10.54
C GLY A 524 -20.31 13.12 -9.99
N GLU A 525 -20.08 13.38 -8.71
CA GLU A 525 -18.79 13.14 -8.06
C GLU A 525 -18.52 11.63 -7.88
N ASP A 526 -19.54 10.81 -7.57
CA ASP A 526 -19.39 9.34 -7.53
C ASP A 526 -18.95 8.79 -8.89
N LEU A 527 -19.58 9.29 -9.98
CA LEU A 527 -19.19 8.92 -11.34
C LEU A 527 -17.76 9.35 -11.68
N LEU A 528 -17.37 10.56 -11.25
CA LEU A 528 -16.03 11.07 -11.47
C LEU A 528 -14.97 10.17 -10.84
N PHE A 529 -15.15 9.76 -9.58
CA PHE A 529 -14.18 8.90 -8.90
C PHE A 529 -14.08 7.51 -9.54
N GLN A 530 -15.20 6.96 -10.01
CA GLN A 530 -15.18 5.74 -10.81
C GLN A 530 -14.39 5.92 -12.12
N VAL A 531 -14.62 6.99 -12.84
CA VAL A 531 -13.90 7.33 -14.08
C VAL A 531 -12.41 7.56 -13.82
N MET A 532 -12.05 8.18 -12.69
CA MET A 532 -10.65 8.37 -12.33
C MET A 532 -9.92 7.03 -12.18
N LEU A 533 -10.54 6.03 -11.51
CA LEU A 533 -9.98 4.68 -11.42
C LEU A 533 -9.76 4.06 -12.81
N GLU A 534 -10.73 4.17 -13.70
CA GLU A 534 -10.68 3.62 -15.06
C GLU A 534 -9.70 4.33 -15.99
N CYS A 535 -9.42 5.60 -15.71
CA CYS A 535 -8.42 6.39 -16.45
C CYS A 535 -7.05 6.38 -15.78
N ASN A 536 -6.84 5.55 -14.75
CA ASN A 536 -5.59 5.44 -13.98
C ASN A 536 -5.12 6.78 -13.38
N ILE A 537 -6.08 7.62 -12.98
CA ILE A 537 -5.83 8.91 -12.35
C ILE A 537 -5.85 8.71 -10.82
N PRO A 538 -4.82 9.16 -10.09
CA PRO A 538 -4.78 9.05 -8.63
C PRO A 538 -6.02 9.66 -7.98
N LEU A 539 -6.60 8.95 -7.02
CA LEU A 539 -7.80 9.40 -6.30
C LEU A 539 -7.57 10.63 -5.41
N THR A 540 -6.30 11.04 -5.27
CA THR A 540 -5.88 12.26 -4.58
C THR A 540 -5.67 13.44 -5.54
N ALA A 541 -5.89 13.24 -6.85
CA ALA A 541 -5.76 14.30 -7.83
C ALA A 541 -6.65 15.51 -7.50
N LYS A 542 -6.19 16.70 -7.86
CA LYS A 542 -6.96 17.94 -7.68
C LYS A 542 -8.24 17.87 -8.52
N VAL A 543 -9.37 18.12 -7.90
CA VAL A 543 -10.71 18.11 -8.52
C VAL A 543 -11.33 19.47 -8.39
N GLU A 544 -11.82 20.01 -9.49
CA GLU A 544 -12.54 21.27 -9.54
C GLU A 544 -13.84 21.10 -10.36
N CYS A 545 -14.90 21.80 -9.99
CA CYS A 545 -16.12 21.85 -10.77
C CYS A 545 -16.23 23.20 -11.48
N LEU A 546 -16.20 23.19 -12.81
CA LEU A 546 -16.22 24.35 -13.68
C LEU A 546 -17.63 24.54 -14.26
N GLY A 547 -18.10 25.79 -14.38
CA GLY A 547 -19.35 26.10 -15.07
C GLY A 547 -19.09 26.45 -16.55
N PHE A 548 -19.81 25.78 -17.46
CA PHE A 548 -19.74 26.03 -18.90
C PHE A 548 -21.08 26.56 -19.44
N GLY A 549 -21.06 27.26 -20.57
CA GLY A 549 -22.26 27.76 -21.23
C GLY A 549 -22.79 29.10 -20.68
N GLN A 550 -22.00 29.83 -19.88
CA GLN A 550 -22.26 31.25 -19.62
C GLN A 550 -21.52 32.10 -20.66
N GLU A 551 -22.19 33.06 -21.32
CA GLU A 551 -21.50 34.14 -22.01
C GLU A 551 -20.53 34.80 -21.02
N ALA A 552 -19.27 34.91 -21.38
CA ALA A 552 -18.26 35.60 -20.61
C ALA A 552 -18.63 37.07 -20.47
N LEU A 553 -19.40 37.40 -19.44
CA LEU A 553 -19.54 38.80 -19.01
C LEU A 553 -18.19 39.23 -18.47
N GLY A 554 -17.58 40.14 -19.21
CA GLY A 554 -16.25 40.67 -18.98
C GLY A 554 -15.98 41.00 -17.52
N VAL A 555 -14.74 40.75 -17.08
CA VAL A 555 -14.19 41.20 -15.81
C VAL A 555 -14.32 42.73 -15.74
N GLY A 556 -15.37 43.20 -15.08
CA GLY A 556 -15.63 44.60 -14.79
C GLY A 556 -16.06 44.73 -13.32
N ASN A 557 -15.29 45.49 -12.55
CA ASN A 557 -15.50 45.83 -11.17
C ASN A 557 -16.97 46.18 -10.82
N GLY A 558 -17.46 45.49 -9.81
CA GLY A 558 -18.46 45.90 -8.84
C GLY A 558 -19.61 46.82 -9.30
N ASN A 559 -20.76 46.20 -9.62
CA ASN A 559 -22.07 46.69 -9.14
C ASN A 559 -23.17 45.74 -9.68
N ALA A 560 -23.95 45.23 -8.74
CA ALA A 560 -25.08 44.35 -9.05
C ALA A 560 -26.16 45.12 -9.84
N LEU A 561 -26.38 44.74 -11.09
CA LEU A 561 -27.58 45.11 -11.87
C LEU A 561 -28.43 43.84 -12.02
N LYS A 562 -29.60 43.86 -11.37
CA LYS A 562 -30.70 42.93 -11.62
C LYS A 562 -31.13 43.05 -13.08
N SER A 563 -30.91 42.04 -13.89
CA SER A 563 -31.56 41.86 -15.18
C SER A 563 -32.58 40.73 -15.11
N ASN A 564 -33.82 41.04 -15.37
CA ASN A 564 -34.89 40.08 -15.66
C ASN A 564 -34.59 39.41 -17.01
N GLY A 565 -34.31 38.14 -16.98
CA GLY A 565 -34.15 37.33 -18.20
C GLY A 565 -33.63 35.94 -17.81
N THR A 566 -34.31 34.89 -18.22
CA THR A 566 -34.01 33.46 -18.07
C THR A 566 -32.54 33.17 -17.88
N SER A 567 -32.12 32.93 -16.64
CA SER A 567 -30.76 32.53 -16.36
C SER A 567 -30.55 31.14 -16.96
N GLN A 568 -29.80 31.04 -18.06
CA GLN A 568 -29.28 29.80 -18.55
C GLN A 568 -28.37 29.21 -17.44
N LYS A 569 -28.79 28.07 -16.92
CA LYS A 569 -28.07 27.36 -15.85
C LYS A 569 -26.75 26.87 -16.43
N SER A 570 -25.62 27.27 -15.86
CA SER A 570 -24.31 26.75 -16.28
C SER A 570 -24.28 25.21 -16.10
N ILE A 571 -23.72 24.53 -17.08
CA ILE A 571 -23.52 23.07 -17.02
C ILE A 571 -22.24 22.78 -16.23
N PRO A 572 -22.29 22.03 -15.13
CA PRO A 572 -21.12 21.66 -14.36
C PRO A 572 -20.27 20.64 -15.14
N VAL A 573 -18.99 20.94 -15.27
CA VAL A 573 -17.98 20.07 -15.86
C VAL A 573 -16.86 19.87 -14.83
N TRP A 574 -16.61 18.65 -14.48
CA TRP A 574 -15.54 18.28 -13.57
C TRP A 574 -14.19 18.36 -14.28
N SER A 575 -13.23 19.00 -13.63
CA SER A 575 -11.85 19.13 -14.09
C SER A 575 -10.92 18.45 -13.10
N VAL A 576 -10.11 17.53 -13.57
CA VAL A 576 -9.11 16.82 -12.77
C VAL A 576 -7.72 17.12 -13.30
N ASN A 577 -6.77 17.40 -12.38
CA ASN A 577 -5.40 17.79 -12.71
C ASN A 577 -5.32 18.90 -13.76
N ASP A 578 -5.96 20.04 -13.43
CA ASP A 578 -5.93 21.25 -14.27
C ASP A 578 -6.37 21.00 -15.73
N GLY A 579 -7.38 20.14 -15.93
CA GLY A 579 -7.99 19.83 -17.22
C GLY A 579 -7.39 18.62 -17.95
N TYR A 580 -6.56 17.81 -17.30
CA TYR A 580 -6.10 16.53 -17.87
C TYR A 580 -7.28 15.60 -18.18
N LEU A 581 -8.24 15.49 -17.23
CA LEU A 581 -9.55 14.90 -17.45
C LEU A 581 -10.61 16.00 -17.32
N LEU A 582 -11.49 16.13 -18.30
CA LEU A 582 -12.76 16.83 -18.18
C LEU A 582 -13.89 15.81 -18.22
N ALA A 583 -14.86 15.92 -17.32
CA ALA A 583 -16.01 15.02 -17.28
C ALA A 583 -17.31 15.79 -17.07
N CYS A 584 -18.33 15.44 -17.85
CA CYS A 584 -19.68 16.01 -17.72
C CYS A 584 -20.71 14.90 -17.62
N PHE A 585 -21.43 14.86 -16.50
CA PHE A 585 -22.45 13.84 -16.24
C PHE A 585 -23.88 14.39 -16.28
N GLU A 586 -24.03 15.67 -16.63
CA GLU A 586 -25.33 16.34 -16.78
C GLU A 586 -25.93 16.09 -18.17
N LYS A 587 -27.24 16.24 -18.25
CA LYS A 587 -28.00 16.20 -19.51
C LYS A 587 -28.04 17.55 -20.17
N GLY A 588 -28.20 17.56 -21.49
CA GLY A 588 -28.40 18.79 -22.27
C GLY A 588 -27.13 19.48 -22.74
N LEU A 589 -26.03 18.73 -22.90
CA LEU A 589 -24.81 19.21 -23.53
C LEU A 589 -25.12 19.71 -24.96
N THR A 590 -24.77 20.97 -25.23
CA THR A 590 -24.93 21.60 -26.54
C THR A 590 -23.60 21.57 -27.30
N GLU A 591 -23.64 21.77 -28.63
CA GLU A 591 -22.44 21.87 -29.45
C GLU A 591 -21.49 22.97 -28.98
N GLU A 592 -22.03 24.10 -28.45
CA GLU A 592 -21.22 25.20 -27.94
C GLU A 592 -20.40 24.77 -26.74
N VAL A 593 -21.03 24.07 -25.78
CA VAL A 593 -20.35 23.55 -24.57
C VAL A 593 -19.32 22.51 -24.94
N ILE A 594 -19.63 21.58 -25.86
CA ILE A 594 -18.71 20.57 -26.36
C ILE A 594 -17.50 21.24 -27.05
N THR A 595 -17.78 22.28 -27.84
CA THR A 595 -16.73 23.05 -28.53
C THR A 595 -15.82 23.77 -27.53
N GLU A 596 -16.38 24.35 -26.48
CA GLU A 596 -15.61 24.99 -25.41
C GLU A 596 -14.71 23.99 -24.68
N ILE A 597 -15.22 22.80 -24.37
CA ILE A 597 -14.48 21.70 -23.79
C ILE A 597 -13.34 21.24 -24.73
N ALA A 598 -13.64 21.01 -26.00
CA ALA A 598 -12.67 20.57 -27.00
C ALA A 598 -11.53 21.58 -27.19
N LYS A 599 -11.80 22.89 -27.13
CA LYS A 599 -10.78 23.96 -27.19
C LYS A 599 -9.79 23.94 -26.04
N ARG A 600 -10.19 23.40 -24.86
CA ARG A 600 -9.26 23.22 -23.70
C ARG A 600 -8.29 22.06 -23.89
N LYS A 601 -8.50 21.21 -24.91
CA LYS A 601 -7.64 20.09 -25.29
C LYS A 601 -7.35 19.15 -24.12
N PRO A 602 -8.37 18.62 -23.41
CA PRO A 602 -8.13 17.66 -22.36
C PRO A 602 -7.52 16.38 -22.93
N TYR A 603 -6.74 15.64 -22.11
CA TYR A 603 -6.27 14.32 -22.51
C TYR A 603 -7.43 13.32 -22.55
N TYR A 604 -8.30 13.35 -21.52
CA TYR A 604 -9.55 12.60 -21.46
C TYR A 604 -10.76 13.53 -21.44
N PHE A 605 -11.78 13.20 -22.21
CA PHE A 605 -13.12 13.73 -22.04
C PHE A 605 -14.12 12.60 -21.84
N VAL A 606 -14.89 12.65 -20.75
CA VAL A 606 -15.88 11.63 -20.38
C VAL A 606 -17.24 12.25 -20.19
N MET A 607 -18.27 11.63 -20.76
CA MET A 607 -19.65 12.05 -20.61
C MET A 607 -20.62 10.86 -20.57
N ARG A 608 -21.85 11.12 -20.18
CA ARG A 608 -22.92 10.11 -20.25
C ARG A 608 -23.50 10.06 -21.67
N ASP A 609 -23.96 8.87 -22.08
CA ASP A 609 -24.70 8.70 -23.34
C ASP A 609 -25.96 9.57 -23.36
N ALA A 610 -26.74 9.56 -22.27
CA ALA A 610 -27.90 10.43 -22.06
C ALA A 610 -27.56 11.94 -21.94
N GLY A 611 -26.29 12.34 -22.04
CA GLY A 611 -25.84 13.71 -21.84
C GLY A 611 -26.09 14.64 -23.03
N PHE A 612 -26.20 14.14 -24.25
CA PHE A 612 -26.46 14.96 -25.43
C PHE A 612 -27.83 15.65 -25.37
N LYS A 613 -27.85 16.89 -25.86
CA LYS A 613 -29.11 17.66 -25.94
C LYS A 613 -30.06 17.09 -26.99
N ASP A 614 -29.53 16.69 -28.12
CA ASP A 614 -30.24 16.18 -29.29
C ASP A 614 -29.30 15.34 -30.20
N ASP A 615 -29.89 14.64 -31.18
CA ASP A 615 -29.15 13.75 -32.10
C ASP A 615 -28.15 14.52 -32.95
N ASN A 616 -28.41 15.77 -33.32
CA ASN A 616 -27.45 16.58 -34.10
C ASN A 616 -26.18 16.85 -33.30
N THR A 617 -26.32 17.12 -32.00
CA THR A 617 -25.18 17.29 -31.08
C THR A 617 -24.35 16.02 -30.97
N ALA A 618 -25.02 14.85 -30.91
CA ALA A 618 -24.34 13.56 -30.90
C ALA A 618 -23.58 13.28 -32.21
N ASP A 619 -24.20 13.55 -33.37
CA ASP A 619 -23.57 13.37 -34.69
C ASP A 619 -22.35 14.27 -34.90
N ASN A 620 -22.39 15.50 -34.39
CA ASN A 620 -21.29 16.46 -34.54
C ASN A 620 -20.18 16.31 -33.48
N PHE A 621 -20.40 15.54 -32.42
CA PHE A 621 -19.47 15.36 -31.31
C PHE A 621 -18.04 14.98 -31.76
N ASP A 622 -17.94 13.94 -32.55
CA ASP A 622 -16.65 13.46 -33.05
C ASP A 622 -15.97 14.44 -34.00
N GLN A 623 -16.73 15.17 -34.81
CA GLN A 623 -16.22 16.16 -35.73
C GLN A 623 -15.66 17.37 -34.97
N ILE A 624 -16.31 17.83 -33.93
CA ILE A 624 -15.85 18.94 -33.07
C ILE A 624 -14.49 18.59 -32.46
N PHE A 625 -14.35 17.41 -31.85
CA PHE A 625 -13.08 16.99 -31.29
C PHE A 625 -12.02 16.73 -32.35
N ALA A 626 -12.36 16.15 -33.50
CA ALA A 626 -11.44 15.96 -34.60
C ALA A 626 -10.85 17.32 -35.12
N TYR A 627 -11.62 18.37 -35.01
CA TYR A 627 -11.18 19.72 -35.44
C TYR A 627 -10.37 20.43 -34.36
N TYR A 628 -10.82 20.44 -33.08
CA TYR A 628 -10.19 21.25 -32.04
C TYR A 628 -9.18 20.48 -31.20
N SER A 629 -9.36 19.16 -30.99
CA SER A 629 -8.54 18.34 -30.11
C SER A 629 -8.52 16.87 -30.53
N LYS A 630 -7.87 16.59 -31.64
CA LYS A 630 -7.80 15.23 -32.20
C LYS A 630 -7.22 14.18 -31.24
N GLU A 631 -6.28 14.60 -30.38
CA GLU A 631 -5.59 13.71 -29.42
C GLU A 631 -6.41 13.38 -28.17
N THR A 632 -7.54 14.07 -27.94
CA THR A 632 -8.41 13.79 -26.79
C THR A 632 -9.02 12.40 -26.89
N ILE A 633 -8.81 11.59 -25.87
CA ILE A 633 -9.48 10.29 -25.69
C ILE A 633 -10.89 10.55 -25.15
N ARG A 634 -11.90 10.23 -25.97
CA ARG A 634 -13.31 10.43 -25.64
C ARG A 634 -13.88 9.11 -25.13
N ARG A 635 -14.63 9.19 -24.04
CA ARG A 635 -15.37 8.04 -23.49
C ARG A 635 -16.81 8.46 -23.21
N VAL A 636 -17.75 7.64 -23.62
CA VAL A 636 -19.17 7.76 -23.30
C VAL A 636 -19.50 6.60 -22.36
N ILE A 637 -20.15 6.90 -21.22
CA ILE A 637 -20.49 5.93 -20.19
C ILE A 637 -21.99 5.80 -20.01
#